data_4ccde2328751a978fb7a9726677e227b
#
_entry.id   4ccde2328751a978fb7a9726677e227b
#
_cell.length_a   1.000
_cell.length_b   1.000
_cell.length_c   1.000
_cell.angle_alpha   90.00
_cell.angle_beta   90.00
_cell.angle_gamma   90.00
#
_symmetry.space_group_name_H-M   'P 1'
#
loop_
_entity.id
_entity.type
_entity.pdbx_description
1 polymer ?
#
loop_
_entity_poly.entity_id
_entity_poly.type
_entity_poly.pdbx_seq_one_letter_code
_entity_poly.pdbx_strand_id
1 'polypeptide(L)'
;MSSEKQNSKNNIYLIDGSGFIFRAYYALPALTRSDGLPVGAISGFCNMLYKLLNNTKNNEINKPTHIAVVFDHKGPTFRSKIYSDYKMNRSEPPEDLIPQFELIRQATKAYGLPCLEMEGYEADDIIATYVELAKNNGWEATIISSDKDLMQLVSSQTIMWDTMKNKKIDVEQVREKFGVDPSLVIDVQSLAGDSVDNIPGETGIGIKTAALLINEFGSLKNLLENTQNIKQPKRREVLTNELDKILISKQLVTLKTDVPVEKKIEELAISSLNPLSFLSFTEKMEFRTLSQRIKKDNQISNLNEDYKNEEKSLITKNREKNSNDDVIKFDNYNDLEDNLKNDYGNYETIDNEEKLDHWITIIKKIHQCSLDLETSSLDEMDASIVGISLSVRSGLACYIPVGHKLNITNELSDKQNLSNQLSLSYVLEKLRPILEDPSILKVGQNIKFDYKVLKYHSINLRSYEDTMLMSYSLNAGLHRHNLDNLSQIFLDHDPIKISSLLGEGKNKKNFSEVPINLATNYAAEDADITFRLWKIFRPMLSEKKVSSIYNFIEIKLISVLAQMEMNGILVDAKLLSDLSNQFSTQLNFLEKKIYTLSGEEFNIGSPKQLGEILFEKLDFKGGKKGKSGTYSTDVDILETLASEGHDLPHYVLEWRQLSKLRSTYTESLQNHIKLKTKRVHSSFLSSGASTGRLSSSNPNLQNIPIRTKDGRKIRSAFISEDGYKLVSFDYSQIELRILAHIARIHNLI
;
A
#
# COMPACT_ATOMS: atom_id res chain seq x y z
N MET A 1 52.11 16.09 -18.71
CA MET A 1 50.91 16.55 -18.05
C MET A 1 50.36 15.35 -17.29
N SER A 2 50.65 15.30 -16.02
CA SER A 2 50.29 14.25 -15.09
C SER A 2 48.81 14.38 -14.71
N SER A 3 48.03 13.37 -15.00
CA SER A 3 46.65 13.24 -14.55
C SER A 3 46.64 13.05 -13.03
N GLU A 4 46.18 14.03 -12.31
CA GLU A 4 45.85 13.92 -10.89
C GLU A 4 44.73 12.88 -10.74
N LYS A 5 45.07 11.69 -10.23
CA LYS A 5 44.11 10.76 -9.66
C LYS A 5 43.51 11.46 -8.43
N GLN A 6 42.27 11.92 -8.52
CA GLN A 6 41.49 12.25 -7.34
C GLN A 6 41.51 11.02 -6.42
N ASN A 7 42.20 11.13 -5.29
CA ASN A 7 42.10 10.16 -4.20
C ASN A 7 40.67 10.18 -3.66
N SER A 8 39.84 9.24 -4.08
CA SER A 8 38.49 9.06 -3.50
C SER A 8 38.70 8.66 -2.03
N LYS A 9 38.26 9.52 -1.11
CA LYS A 9 38.23 9.20 0.32
C LYS A 9 37.42 7.92 0.53
N ASN A 10 37.91 7.03 1.41
CA ASN A 10 37.12 5.86 1.80
C ASN A 10 35.82 6.31 2.48
N ASN A 11 34.71 5.66 2.14
CA ASN A 11 33.40 5.88 2.71
C ASN A 11 32.80 4.56 3.18
N ILE A 12 32.43 4.49 4.46
CA ILE A 12 31.77 3.31 5.04
C ILE A 12 30.26 3.51 5.17
N TYR A 13 29.48 2.55 4.69
CA TYR A 13 28.04 2.47 4.91
C TYR A 13 27.73 1.54 6.06
N LEU A 14 27.08 2.06 7.10
CA LEU A 14 26.65 1.31 8.29
C LEU A 14 25.14 1.24 8.28
N ILE A 15 24.60 0.05 7.98
CA ILE A 15 23.17 -0.18 7.87
C ILE A 15 22.66 -0.66 9.22
N ASP A 16 21.71 0.07 9.80
CA ASP A 16 20.94 -0.35 10.95
C ASP A 16 19.97 -1.47 10.53
N GLY A 17 20.42 -2.71 10.72
CA GLY A 17 19.69 -3.91 10.35
C GLY A 17 18.45 -4.12 11.21
N SER A 18 18.51 -3.78 12.49
CA SER A 18 17.38 -3.88 13.43
C SER A 18 16.25 -2.94 13.01
N GLY A 19 16.57 -1.69 12.68
CA GLY A 19 15.60 -0.73 12.16
C GLY A 19 14.99 -1.18 10.83
N PHE A 20 15.78 -1.83 9.96
CA PHE A 20 15.29 -2.40 8.70
C PHE A 20 14.33 -3.57 8.91
N ILE A 21 14.56 -4.45 9.88
CA ILE A 21 13.70 -5.60 10.20
C ILE A 21 12.30 -5.15 10.58
N PHE A 22 12.18 -4.30 11.60
CA PHE A 22 10.88 -3.84 12.07
C PHE A 22 10.15 -3.03 11.00
N ARG A 23 10.88 -2.23 10.24
CA ARG A 23 10.32 -1.48 9.12
C ARG A 23 9.78 -2.41 8.03
N ALA A 24 10.52 -3.44 7.64
CA ALA A 24 10.09 -4.42 6.66
C ALA A 24 8.85 -5.19 7.12
N TYR A 25 8.81 -5.54 8.40
CA TYR A 25 7.70 -6.27 9.00
C TYR A 25 6.39 -5.46 8.97
N TYR A 26 6.42 -4.18 9.39
CA TYR A 26 5.21 -3.34 9.42
C TYR A 26 4.83 -2.72 8.07
N ALA A 27 5.72 -2.73 7.09
CA ALA A 27 5.43 -2.16 5.76
C ALA A 27 4.78 -3.15 4.79
N LEU A 28 4.95 -4.45 5.02
CA LEU A 28 4.43 -5.50 4.15
C LEU A 28 3.34 -6.32 4.85
N PRO A 29 2.36 -6.83 4.09
CA PRO A 29 1.42 -7.81 4.63
C PRO A 29 2.16 -9.09 5.04
N ALA A 30 1.55 -9.88 5.92
CA ALA A 30 2.09 -11.17 6.32
C ALA A 30 2.25 -12.09 5.10
N LEU A 31 3.50 -12.40 4.76
CA LEU A 31 3.84 -13.34 3.69
C LEU A 31 4.36 -14.63 4.31
N THR A 32 3.91 -15.76 3.77
CA THR A 32 4.35 -17.09 4.19
C THR A 32 4.88 -17.88 2.99
N ARG A 33 5.92 -18.64 3.20
CA ARG A 33 6.43 -19.62 2.25
C ARG A 33 5.46 -20.82 2.12
N SER A 34 5.60 -21.63 1.08
CA SER A 34 4.69 -22.76 0.80
C SER A 34 4.56 -23.78 1.94
N ASP A 35 5.55 -23.87 2.83
CA ASP A 35 5.56 -24.74 4.01
C ASP A 35 5.00 -24.05 5.28
N GLY A 36 4.48 -22.82 5.17
CA GLY A 36 3.92 -22.08 6.27
C GLY A 36 4.89 -21.18 7.05
N LEU A 37 6.18 -21.15 6.68
CA LEU A 37 7.16 -20.28 7.31
C LEU A 37 6.86 -18.81 7.02
N PRO A 38 6.71 -17.93 8.03
CA PRO A 38 6.54 -16.51 7.80
C PRO A 38 7.81 -15.90 7.21
N VAL A 39 7.66 -15.15 6.11
CA VAL A 39 8.80 -14.58 5.35
C VAL A 39 8.58 -13.10 4.94
N GLY A 40 7.56 -12.43 5.47
CA GLY A 40 7.22 -11.05 5.12
C GLY A 40 8.34 -10.06 5.42
N ALA A 41 8.88 -10.09 6.63
CA ALA A 41 9.99 -9.23 7.04
C ALA A 41 11.27 -9.54 6.24
N ILE A 42 11.56 -10.82 5.97
CA ILE A 42 12.72 -11.21 5.15
C ILE A 42 12.58 -10.67 3.73
N SER A 43 11.40 -10.81 3.13
CA SER A 43 11.14 -10.31 1.78
C SER A 43 11.34 -8.79 1.70
N GLY A 44 10.76 -8.05 2.65
CA GLY A 44 10.94 -6.60 2.73
C GLY A 44 12.38 -6.20 2.94
N PHE A 45 13.08 -6.85 3.85
CA PHE A 45 14.49 -6.62 4.14
C PHE A 45 15.36 -6.85 2.89
N CYS A 46 15.21 -7.99 2.22
CA CYS A 46 15.96 -8.29 1.00
C CYS A 46 15.72 -7.28 -0.11
N ASN A 47 14.46 -6.85 -0.32
CA ASN A 47 14.13 -5.83 -1.31
C ASN A 47 14.74 -4.47 -0.97
N MET A 48 14.69 -4.04 0.32
CA MET A 48 15.28 -2.77 0.76
C MET A 48 16.79 -2.79 0.59
N LEU A 49 17.45 -3.88 0.97
CA LEU A 49 18.89 -4.06 0.85
C LEU A 49 19.33 -4.06 -0.62
N TYR A 50 18.63 -4.81 -1.47
CA TYR A 50 18.91 -4.89 -2.90
C TYR A 50 18.76 -3.51 -3.58
N LYS A 51 17.67 -2.80 -3.29
CA LYS A 51 17.42 -1.45 -3.80
C LYS A 51 18.50 -0.46 -3.36
N LEU A 52 18.90 -0.49 -2.09
CA LEU A 52 19.95 0.37 -1.56
C LEU A 52 21.26 0.18 -2.34
N LEU A 53 21.68 -1.07 -2.52
CA LEU A 53 22.96 -1.39 -3.17
C LEU A 53 22.95 -1.10 -4.67
N ASN A 54 21.81 -1.26 -5.35
CA ASN A 54 21.71 -0.90 -6.76
C ASN A 54 21.68 0.62 -6.97
N ASN A 55 21.00 1.37 -6.11
CA ASN A 55 20.99 2.83 -6.17
C ASN A 55 22.39 3.43 -5.95
N THR A 56 23.23 2.79 -5.12
CA THR A 56 24.60 3.24 -4.89
C THR A 56 25.55 2.91 -6.03
N LYS A 57 25.24 1.89 -6.87
CA LYS A 57 26.03 1.59 -8.09
C LYS A 57 25.92 2.69 -9.14
N ASN A 58 24.77 3.37 -9.20
CA ASN A 58 24.44 4.37 -10.24
C ASN A 58 24.82 5.81 -9.85
N ASN A 59 25.17 6.08 -8.58
CA ASN A 59 25.58 7.39 -8.09
C ASN A 59 27.12 7.43 -7.93
N GLU A 60 27.80 8.18 -8.77
CA GLU A 60 29.25 8.36 -8.69
C GLU A 60 29.71 9.20 -7.47
N ILE A 61 28.80 9.99 -6.89
CA ILE A 61 29.06 10.85 -5.73
C ILE A 61 28.65 10.08 -4.46
N ASN A 62 29.60 9.79 -3.57
CA ASN A 62 29.45 9.07 -2.30
C ASN A 62 29.31 7.54 -2.41
N LYS A 63 29.92 6.91 -3.39
CA LYS A 63 29.92 5.45 -3.49
C LYS A 63 30.59 4.81 -2.25
N PRO A 64 29.97 3.81 -1.58
CA PRO A 64 30.59 3.16 -0.45
C PRO A 64 31.79 2.32 -0.92
N THR A 65 32.90 2.42 -0.19
CA THR A 65 34.07 1.53 -0.33
C THR A 65 33.98 0.36 0.66
N HIS A 66 33.30 0.59 1.79
CA HIS A 66 33.10 -0.35 2.88
C HIS A 66 31.63 -0.37 3.26
N ILE A 67 31.13 -1.51 3.73
CA ILE A 67 29.73 -1.65 4.12
C ILE A 67 29.59 -2.73 5.20
N ALA A 68 28.69 -2.52 6.14
CA ALA A 68 28.26 -3.55 7.09
C ALA A 68 26.78 -3.38 7.44
N VAL A 69 26.13 -4.50 7.77
CA VAL A 69 24.79 -4.52 8.35
C VAL A 69 24.91 -4.90 9.81
N VAL A 70 24.38 -4.08 10.69
CA VAL A 70 24.55 -4.18 12.15
C VAL A 70 23.22 -4.57 12.77
N PHE A 71 23.24 -5.59 13.63
CA PHE A 71 22.04 -6.10 14.31
C PHE A 71 22.21 -6.06 15.83
N ASP A 72 21.09 -5.95 16.52
CA ASP A 72 21.04 -6.18 17.96
C ASP A 72 21.28 -7.66 18.27
N HIS A 73 22.11 -7.94 19.26
CA HIS A 73 22.29 -9.28 19.79
C HIS A 73 21.11 -9.65 20.70
N LYS A 74 20.76 -10.94 20.72
CA LYS A 74 19.71 -11.46 21.61
C LYS A 74 20.22 -11.54 23.05
N GLY A 75 19.72 -10.66 23.90
CA GLY A 75 20.07 -10.69 25.32
C GLY A 75 20.10 -9.30 25.94
N PRO A 76 20.32 -9.22 27.26
CA PRO A 76 20.39 -7.95 27.98
C PRO A 76 21.66 -7.18 27.61
N THR A 77 21.55 -5.86 27.49
CA THR A 77 22.68 -4.98 27.22
C THR A 77 23.23 -4.37 28.52
N PHE A 78 24.39 -3.69 28.45
CA PHE A 78 24.94 -2.99 29.60
C PHE A 78 23.96 -1.93 30.17
N ARG A 79 23.07 -1.37 29.33
CA ARG A 79 22.07 -0.39 29.77
C ARG A 79 21.05 -0.97 30.75
N SER A 80 20.65 -2.23 30.57
CA SER A 80 19.77 -2.94 31.52
C SER A 80 20.43 -3.15 32.89
N LYS A 81 21.78 -3.16 32.96
CA LYS A 81 22.51 -3.20 34.23
C LYS A 81 22.58 -1.84 34.91
N ILE A 82 22.57 -0.74 34.15
CA ILE A 82 22.55 0.62 34.68
C ILE A 82 21.16 0.99 35.19
N TYR A 83 20.12 0.61 34.44
CA TYR A 83 18.73 0.93 34.73
C TYR A 83 17.83 -0.27 34.38
N SER A 84 17.26 -0.92 35.41
CA SER A 84 16.46 -2.15 35.25
C SER A 84 15.25 -1.97 34.35
N ASP A 85 14.66 -0.78 34.35
CA ASP A 85 13.45 -0.46 33.62
C ASP A 85 13.69 -0.01 32.17
N TYR A 86 14.96 0.01 31.72
CA TYR A 86 15.34 0.35 30.36
C TYR A 86 14.65 -0.58 29.34
N LYS A 87 13.92 0.01 28.38
CA LYS A 87 13.13 -0.68 27.36
C LYS A 87 12.03 -1.62 27.88
N MET A 88 11.65 -1.53 29.16
CA MET A 88 10.65 -2.40 29.79
C MET A 88 9.24 -2.25 29.20
N ASN A 89 8.94 -1.09 28.58
CA ASN A 89 7.67 -0.81 27.88
C ASN A 89 7.64 -1.33 26.43
N ARG A 90 8.73 -1.91 25.92
CA ARG A 90 8.71 -2.53 24.60
C ARG A 90 8.00 -3.88 24.69
N SER A 91 6.99 -4.10 23.85
CA SER A 91 6.37 -5.41 23.69
C SER A 91 7.35 -6.40 23.08
N GLU A 92 7.21 -7.66 23.42
CA GLU A 92 7.95 -8.72 22.73
C GLU A 92 7.68 -8.69 21.22
N PRO A 93 8.68 -9.08 20.39
CA PRO A 93 8.46 -9.19 18.96
C PRO A 93 7.30 -10.13 18.64
N PRO A 94 6.48 -9.85 17.61
CA PRO A 94 5.44 -10.75 17.17
C PRO A 94 5.95 -12.17 16.91
N GLU A 95 5.15 -13.18 17.26
CA GLU A 95 5.56 -14.60 17.16
C GLU A 95 6.00 -15.00 15.75
N ASP A 96 5.36 -14.45 14.74
CA ASP A 96 5.69 -14.70 13.32
C ASP A 96 6.94 -13.95 12.85
N LEU A 97 7.43 -12.94 13.58
CA LEU A 97 8.70 -12.26 13.31
C LEU A 97 9.91 -13.01 13.90
N ILE A 98 9.73 -13.71 15.02
CA ILE A 98 10.82 -14.38 15.73
C ILE A 98 11.65 -15.31 14.82
N PRO A 99 11.06 -16.23 14.03
CA PRO A 99 11.83 -17.12 13.15
C PRO A 99 12.54 -16.38 12.00
N GLN A 100 12.14 -15.16 11.70
CA GLN A 100 12.69 -14.38 10.59
C GLN A 100 14.01 -13.67 10.94
N PHE A 101 14.30 -13.43 12.22
CA PHE A 101 15.56 -12.77 12.62
C PHE A 101 16.80 -13.49 12.13
N GLU A 102 16.88 -14.80 12.33
CA GLU A 102 18.03 -15.61 11.88
C GLU A 102 18.11 -15.69 10.35
N LEU A 103 16.98 -15.84 9.68
CA LEU A 103 16.92 -15.89 8.22
C LEU A 103 17.34 -14.58 7.56
N ILE A 104 17.09 -13.43 8.20
CA ILE A 104 17.55 -12.12 7.73
C ILE A 104 19.07 -12.01 7.83
N ARG A 105 19.67 -12.54 8.88
CA ARG A 105 21.14 -12.62 9.00
C ARG A 105 21.74 -13.53 7.92
N GLN A 106 21.08 -14.65 7.63
CA GLN A 106 21.48 -15.55 6.52
C GLN A 106 21.36 -14.85 5.16
N ALA A 107 20.31 -14.06 4.92
CA ALA A 107 20.16 -13.24 3.71
C ALA A 107 21.30 -12.25 3.54
N THR A 108 21.68 -11.56 4.62
CA THR A 108 22.79 -10.60 4.63
C THR A 108 24.12 -11.29 4.27
N LYS A 109 24.42 -12.43 4.90
CA LYS A 109 25.60 -13.22 4.62
C LYS A 109 25.59 -13.81 3.20
N ALA A 110 24.43 -14.28 2.73
CA ALA A 110 24.26 -14.80 1.37
C ALA A 110 24.54 -13.72 0.31
N TYR A 111 24.25 -12.46 0.60
CA TYR A 111 24.56 -11.36 -0.31
C TYR A 111 26.05 -10.96 -0.30
N GLY A 112 26.84 -11.55 0.60
CA GLY A 112 28.26 -11.25 0.75
C GLY A 112 28.54 -10.02 1.61
N LEU A 113 27.60 -9.61 2.45
CA LEU A 113 27.75 -8.43 3.31
C LEU A 113 28.20 -8.85 4.72
N PRO A 114 29.13 -8.10 5.35
CA PRO A 114 29.44 -8.24 6.76
C PRO A 114 28.18 -8.05 7.61
N CYS A 115 27.88 -9.05 8.45
CA CYS A 115 26.80 -9.07 9.41
C CYS A 115 27.44 -8.94 10.80
N LEU A 116 27.14 -7.85 11.50
CA LEU A 116 27.79 -7.51 12.78
C LEU A 116 26.76 -7.52 13.89
N GLU A 117 27.10 -8.15 15.01
CA GLU A 117 26.36 -8.13 16.27
C GLU A 117 27.34 -8.41 17.41
N MET A 118 27.05 -7.95 18.62
CA MET A 118 27.93 -8.12 19.79
C MET A 118 27.09 -8.31 21.05
N GLU A 119 27.41 -9.35 21.81
CA GLU A 119 26.75 -9.62 23.08
C GLU A 119 26.97 -8.48 24.08
N GLY A 120 25.90 -8.04 24.75
CA GLY A 120 25.93 -6.99 25.75
C GLY A 120 25.87 -5.54 25.20
N TYR A 121 25.86 -5.37 23.89
CA TYR A 121 25.78 -4.06 23.21
C TYR A 121 24.60 -4.02 22.22
N GLU A 122 24.15 -2.82 21.93
CA GLU A 122 23.10 -2.57 20.91
C GLU A 122 23.74 -2.27 19.53
N ALA A 123 22.97 -2.43 18.46
CA ALA A 123 23.42 -2.11 17.12
C ALA A 123 23.97 -0.68 17.02
N ASP A 124 23.33 0.25 17.71
CA ASP A 124 23.72 1.67 17.73
C ASP A 124 25.13 1.89 18.32
N ASP A 125 25.51 1.12 19.34
CA ASP A 125 26.86 1.19 19.95
C ASP A 125 27.93 0.67 18.97
N ILE A 126 27.62 -0.39 18.24
CA ILE A 126 28.50 -0.94 17.20
C ILE A 126 28.66 0.06 16.06
N ILE A 127 27.55 0.67 15.61
CA ILE A 127 27.55 1.72 14.58
C ILE A 127 28.42 2.89 15.06
N ALA A 128 28.22 3.37 16.29
CA ALA A 128 28.99 4.46 16.87
C ALA A 128 30.50 4.16 16.93
N THR A 129 30.86 2.93 17.27
CA THR A 129 32.26 2.47 17.30
C THR A 129 32.87 2.52 15.90
N TYR A 130 32.19 2.01 14.86
CA TYR A 130 32.72 2.07 13.50
C TYR A 130 32.76 3.50 12.92
N VAL A 131 31.84 4.38 13.32
CA VAL A 131 31.90 5.81 12.99
C VAL A 131 33.15 6.45 13.57
N GLU A 132 33.47 6.17 14.83
CA GLU A 132 34.68 6.72 15.47
C GLU A 132 35.98 6.12 14.84
N LEU A 133 35.96 4.82 14.50
CA LEU A 133 37.06 4.19 13.75
C LEU A 133 37.24 4.83 12.37
N ALA A 134 36.17 5.11 11.64
CA ALA A 134 36.20 5.78 10.35
C ALA A 134 36.81 7.20 10.48
N LYS A 135 36.35 7.96 11.46
CA LYS A 135 36.85 9.30 11.75
C LYS A 135 38.33 9.28 12.05
N ASN A 136 38.81 8.37 12.90
CA ASN A 136 40.22 8.22 13.27
C ASN A 136 41.11 7.83 12.07
N ASN A 137 40.56 7.14 11.06
CA ASN A 137 41.24 6.82 9.81
C ASN A 137 41.04 7.89 8.71
N GLY A 138 40.37 9.03 9.00
CA GLY A 138 40.10 10.09 8.02
C GLY A 138 39.09 9.73 6.93
N TRP A 139 38.25 8.67 7.17
CA TRP A 139 37.22 8.21 6.25
C TRP A 139 35.91 8.97 6.46
N GLU A 140 35.04 8.91 5.48
CA GLU A 140 33.65 9.35 5.60
C GLU A 140 32.76 8.18 6.07
N ALA A 141 31.68 8.48 6.78
CA ALA A 141 30.71 7.51 7.23
C ALA A 141 29.29 7.92 6.84
N THR A 142 28.52 6.97 6.34
CA THR A 142 27.09 7.14 6.03
C THR A 142 26.28 6.11 6.82
N ILE A 143 25.51 6.58 7.78
CA ILE A 143 24.63 5.74 8.60
C ILE A 143 23.29 5.61 7.90
N ILE A 144 22.87 4.38 7.57
CA ILE A 144 21.60 4.10 6.94
C ILE A 144 20.57 3.75 8.01
N SER A 145 19.96 4.76 8.58
CA SER A 145 18.93 4.65 9.61
C SER A 145 18.05 5.90 9.66
N SER A 146 16.87 5.80 10.28
CA SER A 146 16.00 6.92 10.64
C SER A 146 15.95 7.15 12.15
N ASP A 147 16.75 6.39 12.92
CA ASP A 147 16.78 6.50 14.37
C ASP A 147 17.37 7.84 14.80
N LYS A 148 16.66 8.52 15.71
CA LYS A 148 17.07 9.84 16.21
C LYS A 148 18.29 9.76 17.11
N ASP A 149 18.52 8.62 17.75
CA ASP A 149 19.59 8.46 18.73
C ASP A 149 20.96 8.41 18.06
N LEU A 150 21.03 7.94 16.82
CA LEU A 150 22.21 7.98 15.97
C LEU A 150 22.57 9.40 15.48
N MET A 151 21.68 10.40 15.65
CA MET A 151 21.95 11.78 15.24
C MET A 151 23.06 12.46 16.06
N GLN A 152 23.40 11.92 17.23
CA GLN A 152 24.55 12.35 18.02
C GLN A 152 25.89 12.09 17.31
N LEU A 153 25.92 11.21 16.31
CA LEU A 153 27.13 10.84 15.55
C LEU A 153 27.34 11.70 14.30
N VAL A 154 26.35 12.51 13.92
CA VAL A 154 26.43 13.34 12.72
C VAL A 154 27.50 14.41 12.86
N SER A 155 28.29 14.61 11.80
CA SER A 155 29.39 15.58 11.76
C SER A 155 29.65 16.00 10.30
N SER A 156 30.72 16.78 10.09
CA SER A 156 31.18 17.11 8.72
C SER A 156 31.63 15.87 7.90
N GLN A 157 32.00 14.78 8.56
CA GLN A 157 32.48 13.53 7.94
C GLN A 157 31.46 12.40 8.06
N THR A 158 30.41 12.56 8.86
CA THR A 158 29.38 11.54 9.11
C THR A 158 28.00 12.10 8.83
N ILE A 159 27.27 11.43 7.94
CA ILE A 159 25.89 11.76 7.61
C ILE A 159 24.99 10.57 7.88
N MET A 160 23.69 10.83 8.07
CA MET A 160 22.70 9.79 8.05
C MET A 160 21.83 9.88 6.78
N TRP A 161 21.31 8.74 6.34
CA TRP A 161 20.40 8.67 5.20
C TRP A 161 19.17 7.84 5.55
N ASP A 162 18.02 8.50 5.60
CA ASP A 162 16.70 7.83 5.67
C ASP A 162 16.28 7.44 4.25
N THR A 163 16.49 6.18 3.91
CA THR A 163 16.23 5.64 2.57
C THR A 163 14.75 5.60 2.19
N MET A 164 13.84 5.66 3.16
CA MET A 164 12.39 5.67 2.90
C MET A 164 11.88 7.03 2.47
N LYS A 165 12.32 8.06 3.17
CA LYS A 165 11.99 9.44 2.83
C LYS A 165 12.93 10.01 1.78
N ASN A 166 13.94 9.21 1.38
CA ASN A 166 15.06 9.64 0.55
C ASN A 166 15.67 10.97 1.06
N LYS A 167 15.79 11.08 2.39
CA LYS A 167 16.23 12.30 3.06
C LYS A 167 17.61 12.08 3.68
N LYS A 168 18.54 12.93 3.27
CA LYS A 168 19.86 13.06 3.91
C LYS A 168 19.68 13.88 5.21
N ILE A 169 20.36 13.44 6.27
CA ILE A 169 20.37 14.11 7.58
C ILE A 169 21.82 14.47 7.87
N ASP A 170 22.10 15.73 7.77
CA ASP A 170 23.38 16.34 8.13
C ASP A 170 23.25 17.25 9.37
N VAL A 171 24.25 18.05 9.65
CA VAL A 171 24.28 18.93 10.84
C VAL A 171 23.09 19.90 10.88
N GLU A 172 22.63 20.39 9.73
CA GLU A 172 21.49 21.33 9.69
C GLU A 172 20.17 20.63 10.07
N GLN A 173 19.93 19.44 9.57
CA GLN A 173 18.74 18.69 9.92
C GLN A 173 18.72 18.23 11.38
N VAL A 174 19.89 17.99 11.97
CA VAL A 174 20.00 17.75 13.43
C VAL A 174 19.63 19.00 14.20
N ARG A 175 20.14 20.17 13.79
CA ARG A 175 19.76 21.47 14.40
C ARG A 175 18.27 21.75 14.28
N GLU A 176 17.68 21.50 13.13
CA GLU A 176 16.23 21.64 12.94
C GLU A 176 15.43 20.75 13.91
N LYS A 177 15.89 19.51 14.13
CA LYS A 177 15.16 18.53 14.94
C LYS A 177 15.37 18.71 16.44
N PHE A 178 16.61 18.90 16.86
CA PHE A 178 16.97 18.98 18.28
C PHE A 178 17.17 20.40 18.79
N GLY A 179 17.31 21.40 17.93
CA GLY A 179 17.57 22.79 18.31
C GLY A 179 19.00 23.07 18.78
N VAL A 180 19.91 22.09 18.61
CA VAL A 180 21.33 22.16 19.03
C VAL A 180 22.22 21.48 18.00
N ASP A 181 23.52 21.68 18.09
CA ASP A 181 24.50 20.92 17.32
C ASP A 181 24.54 19.45 17.69
N PRO A 182 24.94 18.54 16.76
CA PRO A 182 25.01 17.11 17.03
C PRO A 182 25.78 16.74 18.31
N SER A 183 26.85 17.45 18.64
CA SER A 183 27.66 17.27 19.86
C SER A 183 26.86 17.50 21.16
N LEU A 184 25.75 18.22 21.10
CA LEU A 184 24.92 18.56 22.26
C LEU A 184 23.61 17.75 22.30
N VAL A 185 23.37 16.84 21.34
CA VAL A 185 22.17 15.99 21.29
C VAL A 185 22.08 15.13 22.54
N ILE A 186 23.20 14.56 23.00
CA ILE A 186 23.26 13.78 24.24
C ILE A 186 22.75 14.60 25.42
N ASP A 187 23.18 15.85 25.55
CA ASP A 187 22.82 16.72 26.65
C ASP A 187 21.32 17.08 26.63
N VAL A 188 20.76 17.30 25.44
CA VAL A 188 19.30 17.52 25.25
C VAL A 188 18.51 16.28 25.61
N GLN A 189 18.93 15.10 25.12
CA GLN A 189 18.23 13.84 25.41
C GLN A 189 18.34 13.44 26.90
N SER A 190 19.46 13.75 27.54
CA SER A 190 19.63 13.50 28.99
C SER A 190 18.60 14.24 29.85
N LEU A 191 18.20 15.44 29.43
CA LEU A 191 17.15 16.23 30.10
C LEU A 191 15.75 15.83 29.67
N ALA A 192 15.54 15.60 28.37
CA ALA A 192 14.21 15.32 27.83
C ALA A 192 13.75 13.88 28.07
N GLY A 193 14.69 12.94 28.24
CA GLY A 193 14.42 11.51 28.29
C GLY A 193 13.89 10.93 26.98
N ASP A 194 13.55 9.65 27.01
CA ASP A 194 12.88 8.97 25.89
C ASP A 194 11.81 8.00 26.40
N SER A 195 10.57 8.31 26.11
CA SER A 195 9.44 7.47 26.50
C SER A 195 9.36 6.14 25.74
N VAL A 196 10.00 6.04 24.55
CA VAL A 196 10.00 4.79 23.74
C VAL A 196 10.95 3.77 24.38
N ASP A 197 12.10 4.22 24.85
CA ASP A 197 13.12 3.39 25.48
C ASP A 197 13.06 3.41 27.02
N ASN A 198 12.01 4.03 27.55
CA ASN A 198 11.84 4.21 29.01
C ASN A 198 13.07 4.87 29.67
N ILE A 199 13.69 5.83 28.97
CA ILE A 199 14.76 6.63 29.56
C ILE A 199 14.12 7.75 30.34
N PRO A 200 14.41 7.86 31.63
CA PRO A 200 13.79 8.87 32.48
C PRO A 200 14.22 10.28 32.03
N GLY A 201 13.26 11.14 31.75
CA GLY A 201 13.48 12.57 31.49
C GLY A 201 13.01 13.40 32.66
N GLU A 202 13.35 14.69 32.64
CA GLU A 202 12.89 15.63 33.66
C GLU A 202 11.43 16.05 33.45
N THR A 203 10.66 16.05 34.51
CA THR A 203 9.25 16.41 34.47
C THR A 203 9.04 17.81 33.93
N GLY A 204 8.36 17.94 32.78
CA GLY A 204 8.09 19.22 32.13
C GLY A 204 9.25 19.78 31.28
N ILE A 205 10.31 19.00 31.03
CA ILE A 205 11.40 19.34 30.16
C ILE A 205 11.39 18.43 28.93
N GLY A 206 10.74 18.86 27.86
CA GLY A 206 10.83 18.19 26.56
C GLY A 206 11.99 18.74 25.72
N ILE A 207 12.22 18.13 24.54
CA ILE A 207 13.34 18.44 23.63
C ILE A 207 13.52 19.95 23.41
N LYS A 208 12.45 20.70 23.14
CA LYS A 208 12.53 22.15 22.89
C LYS A 208 13.02 22.93 24.12
N THR A 209 12.54 22.55 25.30
CA THR A 209 12.94 23.21 26.56
C THR A 209 14.37 22.82 26.93
N ALA A 210 14.75 21.56 26.75
CA ALA A 210 16.11 21.09 26.95
C ALA A 210 17.08 21.83 26.02
N ALA A 211 16.75 21.94 24.74
CA ALA A 211 17.56 22.68 23.77
C ALA A 211 17.78 24.15 24.15
N LEU A 212 16.72 24.84 24.61
CA LEU A 212 16.85 26.22 25.09
C LEU A 212 17.81 26.33 26.27
N LEU A 213 17.71 25.42 27.26
CA LEU A 213 18.61 25.41 28.41
C LEU A 213 20.06 25.09 28.01
N ILE A 214 20.28 24.10 27.16
CA ILE A 214 21.61 23.73 26.70
C ILE A 214 22.24 24.86 25.89
N ASN A 215 21.46 25.54 25.01
CA ASN A 215 21.98 26.71 24.27
C ASN A 215 22.30 27.90 25.20
N GLU A 216 21.51 28.13 26.27
CA GLU A 216 21.74 29.21 27.23
C GLU A 216 23.01 28.97 28.09
N PHE A 217 23.22 27.70 28.53
CA PHE A 217 24.32 27.34 29.43
C PHE A 217 25.52 26.70 28.72
N GLY A 218 25.42 26.40 27.43
CA GLY A 218 26.45 25.81 26.58
C GLY A 218 26.63 24.30 26.70
N SER A 219 26.32 23.69 27.84
CA SER A 219 26.36 22.23 28.05
C SER A 219 25.53 21.80 29.27
N LEU A 220 25.19 20.50 29.34
CA LEU A 220 24.55 19.95 30.53
C LEU A 220 25.36 20.11 31.77
N LYS A 221 26.67 19.93 31.69
CA LYS A 221 27.58 20.13 32.84
C LYS A 221 27.47 21.55 33.39
N ASN A 222 27.62 22.54 32.54
CA ASN A 222 27.53 23.95 32.93
C ASN A 222 26.13 24.31 33.47
N LEU A 223 25.07 23.72 32.89
CA LEU A 223 23.70 23.91 33.35
C LEU A 223 23.54 23.39 34.80
N LEU A 224 24.04 22.18 35.08
CA LEU A 224 23.94 21.57 36.42
C LEU A 224 24.80 22.28 37.46
N GLU A 225 25.95 22.79 37.08
CA GLU A 225 26.83 23.61 37.97
C GLU A 225 26.24 25.00 38.25
N ASN A 226 25.35 25.51 37.36
CA ASN A 226 24.80 26.87 37.42
C ASN A 226 23.24 26.86 37.56
N THR A 227 22.66 25.83 38.13
CA THR A 227 21.21 25.72 38.32
C THR A 227 20.57 26.93 39.00
N GLN A 228 21.30 27.60 39.90
CA GLN A 228 20.90 28.84 40.59
C GLN A 228 20.51 29.97 39.60
N ASN A 229 21.11 30.01 38.42
CA ASN A 229 20.91 31.08 37.43
C ASN A 229 19.66 30.84 36.55
N ILE A 230 18.97 29.71 36.74
CA ILE A 230 17.74 29.41 36.01
C ILE A 230 16.62 30.32 36.51
N LYS A 231 16.01 31.08 35.58
CA LYS A 231 15.01 32.10 35.88
C LYS A 231 13.71 31.51 36.47
N GLN A 232 13.33 30.27 36.09
CA GLN A 232 12.08 29.64 36.54
C GLN A 232 12.32 28.83 37.83
N PRO A 233 11.68 29.21 38.96
CA PRO A 233 11.92 28.55 40.26
C PRO A 233 11.63 27.04 40.23
N LYS A 234 10.53 26.65 39.62
CA LYS A 234 10.10 25.24 39.53
C LYS A 234 11.10 24.36 38.74
N ARG A 235 11.68 24.89 37.64
CA ARG A 235 12.73 24.18 36.90
C ARG A 235 14.02 24.05 37.68
N ARG A 236 14.39 25.11 38.38
CA ARG A 236 15.58 25.11 39.26
C ARG A 236 15.46 24.01 40.32
N GLU A 237 14.31 23.93 40.97
CA GLU A 237 14.00 22.92 41.99
C GLU A 237 14.09 21.49 41.42
N VAL A 238 13.45 21.22 40.30
CA VAL A 238 13.45 19.90 39.62
C VAL A 238 14.88 19.50 39.24
N LEU A 239 15.66 20.36 38.58
CA LEU A 239 17.03 20.06 38.14
C LEU A 239 18.01 19.89 39.33
N THR A 240 17.71 20.48 40.48
CA THR A 240 18.53 20.33 41.70
C THR A 240 18.21 19.03 42.43
N ASN A 241 16.93 18.64 42.47
CA ASN A 241 16.48 17.48 43.23
C ASN A 241 16.64 16.14 42.49
N GLU A 242 16.65 16.15 41.15
CA GLU A 242 16.68 14.92 40.32
C GLU A 242 18.02 14.73 39.58
N LEU A 243 19.12 15.23 40.13
CA LEU A 243 20.44 15.17 39.51
C LEU A 243 20.88 13.73 39.14
N ASP A 244 20.65 12.76 40.04
CA ASP A 244 21.01 11.35 39.81
C ASP A 244 20.28 10.79 38.61
N LYS A 245 19.03 11.15 38.44
CA LYS A 245 18.18 10.72 37.32
C LYS A 245 18.70 11.28 35.99
N ILE A 246 19.11 12.53 35.94
CA ILE A 246 19.73 13.15 34.76
C ILE A 246 21.04 12.43 34.38
N LEU A 247 21.86 12.08 35.38
CA LEU A 247 23.12 11.38 35.16
C LEU A 247 22.90 9.94 34.64
N ILE A 248 21.89 9.24 35.17
CA ILE A 248 21.47 7.93 34.64
C ILE A 248 21.01 8.10 33.18
N SER A 249 20.15 9.06 32.90
CA SER A 249 19.68 9.32 31.54
C SER A 249 20.83 9.62 30.59
N LYS A 250 21.83 10.41 31.02
CA LYS A 250 23.02 10.67 30.23
C LYS A 250 23.79 9.39 29.89
N GLN A 251 23.94 8.48 30.86
CA GLN A 251 24.60 7.18 30.61
C GLN A 251 23.83 6.32 29.64
N LEU A 252 22.49 6.36 29.69
CA LEU A 252 21.62 5.55 28.82
C LEU A 252 21.58 6.05 27.37
N VAL A 253 21.53 7.38 27.16
CA VAL A 253 21.47 7.98 25.81
C VAL A 253 22.83 8.05 25.11
N THR A 254 23.95 7.99 25.87
CA THR A 254 25.28 8.05 25.30
C THR A 254 25.63 6.73 24.62
N LEU A 255 25.92 6.77 23.33
CA LEU A 255 26.37 5.61 22.60
C LEU A 255 27.82 5.28 22.92
N LYS A 256 28.11 3.97 23.05
CA LYS A 256 29.48 3.48 23.23
C LYS A 256 30.24 3.53 21.90
N THR A 257 31.46 4.06 21.94
CA THR A 257 32.35 4.19 20.79
C THR A 257 33.60 3.30 20.89
N ASP A 258 33.61 2.43 21.90
CA ASP A 258 34.72 1.56 22.27
C ASP A 258 34.32 0.10 22.43
N VAL A 259 33.28 -0.32 21.69
CA VAL A 259 32.84 -1.72 21.65
C VAL A 259 33.97 -2.60 21.12
N PRO A 260 34.27 -3.76 21.76
CA PRO A 260 35.35 -4.65 21.31
C PRO A 260 34.93 -5.42 20.04
N VAL A 261 34.83 -4.70 18.93
CA VAL A 261 34.38 -5.26 17.65
C VAL A 261 35.39 -6.29 17.10
N GLU A 262 34.89 -7.43 16.61
CA GLU A 262 35.73 -8.54 16.13
C GLU A 262 36.42 -8.22 14.81
N LYS A 263 35.76 -7.47 13.92
CA LYS A 263 36.28 -7.15 12.59
C LYS A 263 36.92 -5.77 12.55
N LYS A 264 38.09 -5.67 11.95
CA LYS A 264 38.71 -4.37 11.66
C LYS A 264 37.93 -3.66 10.57
N ILE A 265 37.98 -2.32 10.55
CA ILE A 265 37.22 -1.53 9.59
C ILE A 265 37.62 -1.82 8.13
N GLU A 266 38.89 -2.19 7.89
CA GLU A 266 39.40 -2.58 6.57
C GLU A 266 38.81 -3.89 6.05
N GLU A 267 38.41 -4.80 6.95
CA GLU A 267 37.79 -6.07 6.61
C GLU A 267 36.32 -5.92 6.15
N LEU A 268 35.77 -4.72 6.28
CA LEU A 268 34.42 -4.39 5.82
C LEU A 268 34.39 -3.90 4.37
N ALA A 269 35.54 -3.97 3.67
CA ALA A 269 35.62 -3.58 2.26
C ALA A 269 34.64 -4.38 1.40
N ILE A 270 33.98 -3.68 0.46
CA ILE A 270 33.11 -4.31 -0.53
C ILE A 270 33.98 -5.11 -1.49
N SER A 271 34.31 -6.35 -1.11
CA SER A 271 35.20 -7.21 -1.91
C SER A 271 34.51 -7.82 -3.12
N SER A 272 33.34 -8.38 -2.95
CA SER A 272 32.44 -8.78 -4.03
C SER A 272 31.08 -9.15 -3.44
N LEU A 273 30.05 -8.43 -3.84
CA LEU A 273 28.69 -8.90 -3.63
C LEU A 273 28.55 -10.27 -4.29
N ASN A 274 27.87 -11.20 -3.64
CA ASN A 274 27.65 -12.54 -4.20
C ASN A 274 26.21 -12.68 -4.72
N PRO A 275 25.93 -12.22 -5.95
CA PRO A 275 24.57 -12.27 -6.50
C PRO A 275 24.05 -13.70 -6.66
N LEU A 276 24.92 -14.68 -6.92
CA LEU A 276 24.52 -16.07 -7.10
C LEU A 276 24.07 -16.70 -5.79
N SER A 277 24.82 -16.50 -4.70
CA SER A 277 24.43 -17.00 -3.38
C SER A 277 23.16 -16.30 -2.88
N PHE A 278 23.03 -14.99 -3.12
CA PHE A 278 21.82 -14.26 -2.76
C PHE A 278 20.62 -14.68 -3.60
N LEU A 279 20.81 -14.95 -4.90
CA LEU A 279 19.78 -15.52 -5.76
C LEU A 279 19.31 -16.88 -5.24
N SER A 280 20.23 -17.79 -4.93
CA SER A 280 19.90 -19.09 -4.34
C SER A 280 19.12 -18.96 -3.03
N PHE A 281 19.48 -18.01 -2.18
CA PHE A 281 18.74 -17.72 -0.95
C PHE A 281 17.32 -17.21 -1.25
N THR A 282 17.17 -16.24 -2.17
CA THR A 282 15.85 -15.69 -2.51
C THR A 282 14.95 -16.70 -3.19
N GLU A 283 15.49 -17.61 -4.00
CA GLU A 283 14.76 -18.74 -4.58
C GLU A 283 14.29 -19.73 -3.51
N LYS A 284 15.16 -20.06 -2.53
CA LYS A 284 14.82 -20.90 -1.39
C LYS A 284 13.72 -20.27 -0.51
N MET A 285 13.69 -18.94 -0.42
CA MET A 285 12.64 -18.20 0.29
C MET A 285 11.38 -17.96 -0.57
N GLU A 286 11.36 -18.43 -1.81
CA GLU A 286 10.27 -18.28 -2.78
C GLU A 286 10.00 -16.82 -3.19
N PHE A 287 11.02 -15.95 -3.17
CA PHE A 287 10.90 -14.53 -3.57
C PHE A 287 11.06 -14.38 -5.09
N ARG A 288 10.06 -14.87 -5.84
CA ARG A 288 10.12 -14.98 -7.31
C ARG A 288 10.49 -13.67 -8.00
N THR A 289 9.83 -12.57 -7.66
CA THR A 289 10.06 -11.25 -8.27
C THR A 289 11.48 -10.73 -8.01
N LEU A 290 11.97 -10.84 -6.77
CA LEU A 290 13.32 -10.41 -6.42
C LEU A 290 14.37 -11.30 -7.09
N SER A 291 14.15 -12.62 -7.14
CA SER A 291 15.03 -13.56 -7.82
C SER A 291 15.16 -13.27 -9.32
N GLN A 292 14.04 -12.95 -9.99
CA GLN A 292 14.05 -12.56 -11.41
C GLN A 292 14.82 -11.25 -11.63
N ARG A 293 14.63 -10.26 -10.76
CA ARG A 293 15.36 -8.99 -10.82
C ARG A 293 16.86 -9.18 -10.63
N ILE A 294 17.27 -10.02 -9.68
CA ILE A 294 18.68 -10.36 -9.46
C ILE A 294 19.29 -11.03 -10.71
N LYS A 295 18.55 -11.95 -11.35
CA LYS A 295 18.98 -12.60 -12.60
C LYS A 295 19.19 -11.59 -13.71
N LYS A 296 18.22 -10.69 -13.92
CA LYS A 296 18.25 -9.65 -14.96
C LYS A 296 19.42 -8.67 -14.77
N ASP A 297 19.54 -8.09 -13.57
CA ASP A 297 20.51 -7.03 -13.28
C ASP A 297 21.96 -7.53 -13.29
N ASN A 298 22.21 -8.83 -13.06
CA ASN A 298 23.53 -9.42 -13.05
C ASN A 298 23.82 -10.26 -14.32
N GLN A 299 22.95 -10.22 -15.34
CA GLN A 299 23.07 -10.98 -16.60
C GLN A 299 23.31 -12.49 -16.37
N ILE A 300 22.73 -13.04 -15.31
CA ILE A 300 22.83 -14.46 -15.00
C ILE A 300 21.86 -15.19 -15.91
N SER A 301 22.28 -15.44 -17.15
CA SER A 301 21.59 -16.33 -18.08
C SER A 301 21.69 -17.76 -17.58
N ASN A 302 20.60 -18.48 -17.67
CA ASN A 302 20.32 -19.84 -17.19
C ASN A 302 21.52 -20.81 -17.26
N LEU A 303 22.17 -21.03 -16.13
CA LEU A 303 23.17 -22.10 -15.99
C LEU A 303 22.56 -23.53 -15.98
N ASN A 304 21.24 -23.64 -16.08
CA ASN A 304 20.51 -24.90 -16.14
C ASN A 304 20.10 -25.36 -17.55
N GLU A 305 20.46 -24.62 -18.61
CA GLU A 305 20.19 -25.05 -19.99
C GLU A 305 21.27 -26.00 -20.57
N ASP A 306 22.46 -26.00 -20.00
CA ASP A 306 23.55 -26.83 -20.55
C ASP A 306 23.36 -28.35 -20.36
N TYR A 307 22.55 -28.77 -19.36
CA TYR A 307 22.23 -30.20 -19.18
C TYR A 307 21.02 -30.70 -19.96
N LYS A 308 20.23 -29.83 -20.58
CA LYS A 308 19.08 -30.20 -21.43
C LYS A 308 19.36 -30.07 -22.92
N ASN A 309 20.47 -29.45 -23.30
CA ASN A 309 20.79 -29.21 -24.70
C ASN A 309 21.62 -30.36 -25.37
N GLU A 310 22.14 -31.26 -24.62
CA GLU A 310 22.82 -32.45 -25.21
C GLU A 310 21.85 -33.50 -25.80
N GLU A 311 20.58 -33.52 -25.37
CA GLU A 311 19.56 -34.40 -25.99
C GLU A 311 18.83 -33.79 -27.19
N LYS A 312 18.91 -32.49 -27.41
CA LYS A 312 18.22 -31.80 -28.54
C LYS A 312 19.09 -31.47 -29.75
N SER A 313 20.40 -31.69 -29.68
CA SER A 313 21.33 -31.34 -30.79
C SER A 313 21.36 -32.31 -31.98
N LEU A 314 20.51 -33.33 -31.98
CA LEU A 314 20.44 -34.34 -33.06
C LEU A 314 19.30 -34.13 -34.06
N ILE A 315 18.42 -33.11 -33.93
CA ILE A 315 17.21 -33.00 -34.76
C ILE A 315 17.13 -31.70 -35.61
N THR A 316 18.03 -30.77 -35.52
CA THR A 316 17.94 -29.53 -36.34
C THR A 316 19.15 -29.18 -37.14
N LYS A 317 19.37 -29.98 -38.18
CA LYS A 317 20.03 -29.49 -39.40
C LYS A 317 19.06 -29.67 -40.56
N ASN A 318 18.56 -28.53 -41.06
CA ASN A 318 18.03 -28.21 -42.37
C ASN A 318 16.78 -27.33 -42.26
N ARG A 319 17.01 -26.04 -42.42
CA ARG A 319 16.14 -25.17 -43.24
C ARG A 319 16.79 -23.81 -43.41
N GLU A 320 17.26 -23.58 -44.61
CA GLU A 320 17.79 -22.33 -45.10
C GLU A 320 16.67 -21.31 -45.39
N LYS A 321 17.10 -20.06 -45.35
CA LYS A 321 16.43 -18.80 -45.68
C LYS A 321 15.54 -18.84 -46.91
N ASN A 322 14.39 -18.16 -46.86
CA ASN A 322 13.96 -17.26 -47.95
C ASN A 322 13.06 -16.15 -47.41
N SER A 323 13.32 -14.98 -47.96
CA SER A 323 12.72 -13.67 -47.70
C SER A 323 11.40 -13.46 -48.40
N ASN A 324 10.61 -12.55 -47.84
CA ASN A 324 9.57 -11.68 -48.40
C ASN A 324 8.12 -12.14 -48.33
N ASP A 325 7.40 -11.22 -47.78
CA ASP A 325 6.02 -10.79 -47.97
C ASP A 325 5.05 -11.02 -46.81
N ASP A 326 4.59 -9.87 -46.31
CA ASP A 326 3.64 -9.61 -45.28
C ASP A 326 2.24 -10.22 -45.55
N VAL A 327 2.05 -11.44 -45.13
CA VAL A 327 0.77 -12.01 -44.77
C VAL A 327 1.02 -12.98 -43.63
N ILE A 328 0.50 -12.67 -42.44
CA ILE A 328 0.60 -13.55 -41.26
C ILE A 328 -0.17 -14.85 -41.59
N LYS A 329 0.56 -15.87 -42.09
CA LYS A 329 0.01 -17.22 -42.28
C LYS A 329 0.04 -17.99 -40.98
N PHE A 330 -1.15 -18.18 -40.40
CA PHE A 330 -1.38 -19.00 -39.21
C PHE A 330 -1.57 -20.47 -39.57
N ASP A 331 -0.50 -21.21 -39.86
CA ASP A 331 -0.63 -22.63 -40.22
C ASP A 331 -0.16 -23.65 -39.18
N ASN A 332 0.30 -23.29 -38.00
CA ASN A 332 0.57 -24.27 -36.92
C ASN A 332 0.34 -23.69 -35.53
N TYR A 333 -0.83 -24.01 -34.95
CA TYR A 333 -1.26 -23.53 -33.64
C TYR A 333 -0.63 -24.27 -32.44
N ASN A 334 0.07 -25.38 -32.65
CA ASN A 334 0.54 -26.25 -31.56
C ASN A 334 2.03 -26.10 -31.18
N ASP A 335 2.81 -25.28 -31.86
CA ASP A 335 4.28 -25.24 -31.67
C ASP A 335 4.87 -23.88 -31.21
N LEU A 336 4.02 -22.94 -30.82
CA LEU A 336 4.48 -21.70 -30.20
C LEU A 336 4.32 -21.80 -28.69
N GLU A 337 5.38 -22.24 -27.97
CA GLU A 337 5.53 -21.93 -26.56
C GLU A 337 5.25 -20.44 -26.40
N ASP A 338 4.16 -20.11 -25.66
CA ASP A 338 3.82 -18.78 -25.23
C ASP A 338 4.98 -18.23 -24.37
N ASN A 339 5.96 -17.68 -25.01
CA ASN A 339 6.94 -16.86 -24.32
C ASN A 339 6.17 -15.68 -23.75
N LEU A 340 5.89 -15.70 -22.44
CA LEU A 340 5.35 -14.59 -21.65
C LEU A 340 6.27 -13.35 -21.66
N LYS A 341 7.22 -13.29 -22.61
CA LYS A 341 8.23 -12.25 -22.74
C LYS A 341 7.61 -11.00 -23.38
N ASN A 342 7.67 -9.97 -22.65
CA ASN A 342 7.80 -8.50 -22.86
C ASN A 342 7.54 -7.90 -24.28
N ASP A 343 6.61 -8.41 -25.07
CA ASP A 343 6.12 -7.78 -26.30
C ASP A 343 4.77 -7.08 -25.99
N TYR A 344 4.86 -5.99 -25.23
CA TYR A 344 3.75 -5.05 -25.08
C TYR A 344 3.87 -3.93 -26.10
N GLY A 345 2.74 -3.46 -26.65
CA GLY A 345 2.68 -2.20 -27.39
C GLY A 345 2.48 -2.26 -28.90
N ASN A 346 2.39 -3.44 -29.51
CA ASN A 346 2.01 -3.59 -30.94
C ASN A 346 0.56 -4.05 -31.06
N TYR A 347 -0.39 -3.19 -30.68
CA TYR A 347 -1.81 -3.51 -30.68
C TYR A 347 -2.53 -2.94 -31.90
N GLU A 348 -3.55 -3.65 -32.35
CA GLU A 348 -4.29 -3.30 -33.55
C GLU A 348 -5.54 -2.47 -33.24
N THR A 349 -5.75 -1.39 -34.00
CA THR A 349 -7.03 -0.67 -34.01
C THR A 349 -7.95 -1.28 -35.07
N ILE A 350 -9.16 -1.69 -34.66
CA ILE A 350 -10.18 -2.24 -35.55
C ILE A 350 -11.08 -1.10 -36.05
N ASP A 351 -10.79 -0.60 -37.21
CA ASP A 351 -11.41 0.57 -37.83
C ASP A 351 -12.32 0.24 -39.02
N ASN A 352 -12.40 -1.05 -39.40
CA ASN A 352 -13.21 -1.52 -40.51
C ASN A 352 -13.74 -2.94 -40.29
N GLU A 353 -14.70 -3.33 -41.13
CA GLU A 353 -15.41 -4.61 -41.05
C GLU A 353 -14.51 -5.82 -41.31
N GLU A 354 -13.56 -5.73 -42.21
CA GLU A 354 -12.67 -6.84 -42.55
C GLU A 354 -11.78 -7.24 -41.37
N LYS A 355 -11.22 -6.25 -40.67
CA LYS A 355 -10.45 -6.50 -39.45
C LYS A 355 -11.32 -7.11 -38.34
N LEU A 356 -12.54 -6.62 -38.16
CA LEU A 356 -13.49 -7.16 -37.18
C LEU A 356 -13.82 -8.63 -37.48
N ASP A 357 -14.16 -8.94 -38.74
CA ASP A 357 -14.48 -10.31 -39.16
C ASP A 357 -13.26 -11.25 -39.06
N HIS A 358 -12.05 -10.72 -39.28
CA HIS A 358 -10.81 -11.46 -39.07
C HIS A 358 -10.65 -11.85 -37.59
N TRP A 359 -10.80 -10.91 -36.65
CA TRP A 359 -10.72 -11.17 -35.21
C TRP A 359 -11.81 -12.15 -34.73
N ILE A 360 -13.03 -11.99 -35.22
CA ILE A 360 -14.13 -12.93 -34.95
C ILE A 360 -13.76 -14.35 -35.39
N THR A 361 -13.13 -14.49 -36.54
CA THR A 361 -12.69 -15.80 -37.05
C THR A 361 -11.60 -16.41 -36.18
N ILE A 362 -10.65 -15.61 -35.72
CA ILE A 362 -9.60 -16.07 -34.78
C ILE A 362 -10.23 -16.55 -33.48
N ILE A 363 -11.11 -15.76 -32.87
CA ILE A 363 -11.76 -16.09 -31.59
C ILE A 363 -12.56 -17.40 -31.72
N LYS A 364 -13.32 -17.56 -32.81
CA LYS A 364 -14.06 -18.80 -33.09
C LYS A 364 -13.16 -20.01 -33.26
N LYS A 365 -11.95 -19.84 -33.77
CA LYS A 365 -10.97 -20.92 -33.92
C LYS A 365 -10.30 -21.29 -32.60
N ILE A 366 -10.03 -20.29 -31.74
CA ILE A 366 -9.31 -20.50 -30.46
C ILE A 366 -10.26 -20.86 -29.32
N HIS A 367 -11.55 -20.50 -29.43
CA HIS A 367 -12.59 -20.67 -28.42
C HIS A 367 -12.33 -19.94 -27.09
N GLN A 368 -11.49 -18.90 -27.09
CA GLN A 368 -11.23 -18.06 -25.91
C GLN A 368 -10.75 -16.67 -26.31
N CYS A 369 -11.07 -15.68 -25.49
CA CYS A 369 -10.51 -14.32 -25.58
C CYS A 369 -10.57 -13.63 -24.22
N SER A 370 -9.71 -12.65 -23.96
CA SER A 370 -10.02 -11.64 -22.95
C SER A 370 -10.94 -10.58 -23.54
N LEU A 371 -11.69 -9.94 -22.67
CA LEU A 371 -12.66 -8.89 -22.99
C LEU A 371 -12.54 -7.78 -21.93
N ASP A 372 -12.50 -6.54 -22.37
CA ASP A 372 -12.61 -5.37 -21.51
C ASP A 372 -13.38 -4.27 -22.25
N LEU A 373 -14.16 -3.46 -21.53
CA LEU A 373 -15.00 -2.40 -22.07
C LEU A 373 -14.55 -1.03 -21.57
N GLU A 374 -14.25 -0.15 -22.50
CA GLU A 374 -14.03 1.27 -22.20
C GLU A 374 -15.35 2.03 -22.29
N THR A 375 -15.66 2.79 -21.24
CA THR A 375 -16.96 3.46 -21.10
C THR A 375 -16.83 4.93 -20.80
N SER A 376 -17.91 5.68 -21.06
CA SER A 376 -17.99 7.12 -20.77
C SER A 376 -18.19 7.42 -19.27
N SER A 377 -18.54 6.45 -18.46
CA SER A 377 -18.84 6.60 -17.02
C SER A 377 -18.52 5.30 -16.28
N LEU A 378 -18.12 5.44 -15.00
CA LEU A 378 -18.01 4.30 -14.07
C LEU A 378 -19.37 3.84 -13.52
N ASP A 379 -20.43 4.60 -13.77
CA ASP A 379 -21.80 4.23 -13.45
C ASP A 379 -22.40 3.46 -14.63
N GLU A 380 -22.56 2.18 -14.49
CA GLU A 380 -22.94 1.28 -15.57
C GLU A 380 -24.32 1.58 -16.19
N MET A 381 -25.22 2.20 -15.42
CA MET A 381 -26.56 2.59 -15.92
C MET A 381 -26.54 3.78 -16.87
N ASP A 382 -25.52 4.65 -16.70
CA ASP A 382 -25.32 5.85 -17.50
C ASP A 382 -24.11 5.72 -18.44
N ALA A 383 -23.45 4.57 -18.43
CA ALA A 383 -22.28 4.29 -19.22
C ALA A 383 -22.65 4.01 -20.69
N SER A 384 -22.06 4.77 -21.61
CA SER A 384 -22.02 4.42 -23.03
C SER A 384 -20.71 3.74 -23.35
N ILE A 385 -20.74 2.68 -24.13
CA ILE A 385 -19.53 2.00 -24.59
C ILE A 385 -18.77 2.95 -25.54
N VAL A 386 -17.51 3.22 -25.24
CA VAL A 386 -16.60 4.01 -26.05
C VAL A 386 -15.73 3.12 -26.93
N GLY A 387 -15.37 1.96 -26.42
CA GLY A 387 -14.66 0.94 -27.18
C GLY A 387 -14.66 -0.43 -26.50
N ILE A 388 -14.22 -1.44 -27.24
CA ILE A 388 -14.14 -2.83 -26.80
C ILE A 388 -12.74 -3.33 -27.12
N SER A 389 -12.04 -3.88 -26.14
CA SER A 389 -10.73 -4.50 -26.33
C SER A 389 -10.82 -6.02 -26.17
N LEU A 390 -10.04 -6.71 -26.99
CA LEU A 390 -9.99 -8.16 -27.05
C LEU A 390 -8.53 -8.62 -27.14
N SER A 391 -8.20 -9.72 -26.45
CA SER A 391 -6.92 -10.41 -26.66
C SER A 391 -7.17 -11.91 -26.75
N VAL A 392 -6.43 -12.61 -27.61
CA VAL A 392 -6.57 -14.05 -27.85
C VAL A 392 -5.33 -14.84 -27.45
N ARG A 393 -4.21 -14.14 -27.25
CA ARG A 393 -2.96 -14.67 -26.69
C ARG A 393 -2.08 -13.52 -26.20
N SER A 394 -1.05 -13.85 -25.43
CA SER A 394 -0.06 -12.86 -24.99
C SER A 394 0.56 -12.11 -26.17
N GLY A 395 0.50 -10.77 -26.13
CA GLY A 395 1.01 -9.87 -27.16
C GLY A 395 0.14 -9.73 -28.42
N LEU A 396 -1.03 -10.36 -28.49
CA LEU A 396 -1.97 -10.22 -29.59
C LEU A 396 -3.31 -9.70 -29.06
N ALA A 397 -3.49 -8.39 -29.11
CA ALA A 397 -4.69 -7.71 -28.65
C ALA A 397 -5.11 -6.61 -29.63
N CYS A 398 -6.37 -6.23 -29.57
CA CYS A 398 -6.94 -5.16 -30.38
C CYS A 398 -7.92 -4.30 -29.59
N TYR A 399 -8.18 -3.13 -30.14
CA TYR A 399 -9.18 -2.20 -29.67
C TYR A 399 -10.15 -1.83 -30.78
N ILE A 400 -11.45 -1.87 -30.52
CA ILE A 400 -12.55 -1.55 -31.42
C ILE A 400 -13.18 -0.23 -30.95
N PRO A 401 -12.80 0.93 -31.50
CA PRO A 401 -13.40 2.21 -31.14
C PRO A 401 -14.80 2.32 -31.74
N VAL A 402 -15.79 2.71 -30.90
CA VAL A 402 -17.20 2.82 -31.29
C VAL A 402 -17.89 4.08 -30.79
N GLY A 403 -17.24 4.87 -29.91
CA GLY A 403 -17.86 6.02 -29.27
C GLY A 403 -16.93 7.20 -28.97
N HIS A 404 -15.78 7.30 -29.65
CA HIS A 404 -14.89 8.46 -29.51
C HIS A 404 -15.47 9.71 -30.16
N LYS A 405 -15.25 10.85 -29.53
CA LYS A 405 -15.70 12.17 -29.98
C LYS A 405 -14.56 12.93 -30.64
N LEU A 406 -14.92 13.77 -31.62
CA LEU A 406 -13.98 14.72 -32.24
C LEU A 406 -13.48 15.72 -31.18
N ASN A 407 -12.19 15.75 -30.92
CA ASN A 407 -11.56 16.96 -30.39
C ASN A 407 -11.45 17.94 -31.57
N ILE A 408 -12.12 19.08 -31.46
CA ILE A 408 -12.03 20.18 -32.45
C ILE A 408 -10.71 20.92 -32.21
N THR A 409 -9.60 20.22 -32.41
CA THR A 409 -8.29 20.82 -32.60
C THR A 409 -8.02 20.86 -34.10
N ASN A 410 -7.52 22.00 -34.59
CA ASN A 410 -7.39 22.33 -36.00
C ASN A 410 -6.39 21.49 -36.82
N GLU A 411 -6.07 20.28 -36.44
CA GLU A 411 -5.15 19.40 -37.15
C GLU A 411 -5.90 18.44 -38.06
N LEU A 412 -5.58 18.51 -39.35
CA LEU A 412 -6.16 17.70 -40.44
C LEU A 412 -6.04 16.18 -40.21
N SER A 413 -5.04 15.73 -39.44
CA SER A 413 -4.83 14.32 -39.06
C SER A 413 -5.93 13.74 -38.21
N ASP A 414 -6.56 14.53 -37.33
CA ASP A 414 -7.60 14.04 -36.41
C ASP A 414 -8.94 13.78 -37.12
N LYS A 415 -9.20 14.49 -38.21
CA LYS A 415 -10.43 14.30 -38.98
C LYS A 415 -10.45 12.97 -39.76
N GLN A 416 -9.30 12.46 -40.21
CA GLN A 416 -9.22 11.16 -40.90
C GLN A 416 -9.39 9.97 -39.94
N ASN A 417 -8.89 10.05 -38.71
CA ASN A 417 -8.96 8.96 -37.74
C ASN A 417 -10.35 8.72 -37.18
N LEU A 418 -11.26 9.71 -37.23
CA LEU A 418 -12.61 9.58 -36.69
C LEU A 418 -13.67 9.19 -37.73
N SER A 419 -13.36 9.31 -39.00
CA SER A 419 -14.24 8.84 -40.07
C SER A 419 -14.35 7.31 -40.15
N ASN A 420 -13.48 6.58 -39.45
CA ASN A 420 -13.31 5.13 -39.54
C ASN A 420 -13.71 4.35 -38.29
N GLN A 421 -14.57 4.88 -37.40
CA GLN A 421 -15.14 4.10 -36.33
C GLN A 421 -16.34 3.28 -36.84
N LEU A 422 -16.40 2.01 -36.45
CA LEU A 422 -17.58 1.19 -36.66
C LEU A 422 -18.73 1.63 -35.73
N SER A 423 -19.98 1.49 -36.20
CA SER A 423 -21.10 1.78 -35.31
C SER A 423 -21.22 0.77 -34.19
N LEU A 424 -21.54 1.22 -32.97
CA LEU A 424 -21.69 0.34 -31.80
C LEU A 424 -22.70 -0.79 -32.07
N SER A 425 -23.83 -0.47 -32.71
CA SER A 425 -24.88 -1.46 -33.03
C SER A 425 -24.36 -2.59 -33.92
N TYR A 426 -23.59 -2.22 -34.95
CA TYR A 426 -22.97 -3.18 -35.85
C TYR A 426 -21.96 -4.08 -35.14
N VAL A 427 -21.06 -3.48 -34.36
CA VAL A 427 -20.04 -4.23 -33.61
C VAL A 427 -20.68 -5.19 -32.60
N LEU A 428 -21.68 -4.74 -31.87
CA LEU A 428 -22.38 -5.59 -30.90
C LEU A 428 -23.15 -6.72 -31.57
N GLU A 429 -23.76 -6.48 -32.73
CA GLU A 429 -24.44 -7.53 -33.52
C GLU A 429 -23.45 -8.60 -33.99
N LYS A 430 -22.27 -8.19 -34.48
CA LYS A 430 -21.20 -9.09 -34.91
C LYS A 430 -20.57 -9.88 -33.76
N LEU A 431 -20.38 -9.25 -32.61
CA LEU A 431 -19.78 -9.90 -31.42
C LEU A 431 -20.78 -10.72 -30.60
N ARG A 432 -22.08 -10.48 -30.71
CA ARG A 432 -23.12 -11.21 -29.96
C ARG A 432 -22.98 -12.74 -30.07
N PRO A 433 -22.76 -13.36 -31.26
CA PRO A 433 -22.62 -14.82 -31.37
C PRO A 433 -21.41 -15.36 -30.58
N ILE A 434 -20.39 -14.55 -30.34
CA ILE A 434 -19.19 -14.92 -29.54
C ILE A 434 -19.47 -14.72 -28.06
N LEU A 435 -20.04 -13.57 -27.69
CA LEU A 435 -20.28 -13.20 -26.29
C LEU A 435 -21.32 -14.10 -25.62
N GLU A 436 -22.32 -14.57 -26.37
CA GLU A 436 -23.42 -15.44 -25.90
C GLU A 436 -23.10 -16.93 -26.05
N ASP A 437 -22.06 -17.32 -26.78
CA ASP A 437 -21.69 -18.72 -26.99
C ASP A 437 -21.03 -19.30 -25.71
N PRO A 438 -21.65 -20.38 -25.12
CA PRO A 438 -21.08 -21.02 -23.94
C PRO A 438 -19.79 -21.82 -24.23
N SER A 439 -19.49 -22.14 -25.50
CA SER A 439 -18.28 -22.85 -25.90
C SER A 439 -17.06 -21.94 -26.04
N ILE A 440 -17.26 -20.63 -26.08
CA ILE A 440 -16.20 -19.62 -26.18
C ILE A 440 -16.01 -19.00 -24.79
N LEU A 441 -14.81 -19.11 -24.22
CA LEU A 441 -14.47 -18.53 -22.93
C LEU A 441 -14.13 -17.03 -23.07
N LYS A 442 -14.75 -16.18 -22.26
CA LYS A 442 -14.41 -14.76 -22.13
C LYS A 442 -13.73 -14.54 -20.77
N VAL A 443 -12.57 -13.93 -20.77
CA VAL A 443 -11.80 -13.60 -19.56
C VAL A 443 -11.80 -12.09 -19.36
N GLY A 444 -12.21 -11.64 -18.19
CA GLY A 444 -12.18 -10.20 -17.85
C GLY A 444 -11.46 -9.94 -16.53
N GLN A 445 -11.24 -8.67 -16.26
CA GLN A 445 -10.77 -8.16 -14.96
C GLN A 445 -11.91 -7.37 -14.33
N ASN A 446 -12.51 -7.83 -13.23
CA ASN A 446 -13.76 -7.29 -12.67
C ASN A 446 -14.91 -7.33 -13.69
N ILE A 447 -15.02 -8.45 -14.37
CA ILE A 447 -15.95 -8.69 -15.49
C ILE A 447 -17.43 -8.43 -15.14
N LYS A 448 -17.77 -8.31 -13.86
CA LYS A 448 -19.12 -7.92 -13.41
C LYS A 448 -19.55 -6.55 -13.98
N PHE A 449 -18.62 -5.60 -14.12
CA PHE A 449 -18.90 -4.33 -14.75
C PHE A 449 -19.31 -4.51 -16.22
N ASP A 450 -18.48 -5.21 -16.98
CA ASP A 450 -18.73 -5.51 -18.41
C ASP A 450 -20.01 -6.32 -18.61
N TYR A 451 -20.25 -7.30 -17.74
CA TYR A 451 -21.48 -8.09 -17.72
C TYR A 451 -22.72 -7.21 -17.62
N LYS A 452 -22.74 -6.19 -16.72
CA LYS A 452 -23.87 -5.29 -16.55
C LYS A 452 -24.03 -4.36 -17.77
N VAL A 453 -22.94 -3.77 -18.25
CA VAL A 453 -22.97 -2.89 -19.43
C VAL A 453 -23.50 -3.65 -20.65
N LEU A 454 -23.00 -4.86 -20.92
CA LEU A 454 -23.48 -5.72 -22.01
C LEU A 454 -24.95 -6.09 -21.82
N LYS A 455 -25.37 -6.34 -20.59
CA LYS A 455 -26.77 -6.66 -20.28
C LYS A 455 -27.73 -5.51 -20.61
N TYR A 456 -27.31 -4.24 -20.37
CA TYR A 456 -28.09 -3.06 -20.78
C TYR A 456 -28.19 -2.94 -22.32
N HIS A 457 -27.23 -3.51 -23.06
CA HIS A 457 -27.31 -3.66 -24.53
C HIS A 457 -27.97 -4.95 -24.98
N SER A 458 -28.71 -5.66 -24.09
CA SER A 458 -29.43 -6.91 -24.38
C SER A 458 -28.50 -8.04 -24.86
N ILE A 459 -27.26 -8.09 -24.38
CA ILE A 459 -26.31 -9.18 -24.59
C ILE A 459 -26.19 -9.99 -23.31
N ASN A 460 -26.37 -11.32 -23.42
CA ASN A 460 -26.22 -12.24 -22.31
C ASN A 460 -24.84 -12.88 -22.33
N LEU A 461 -23.88 -12.26 -21.67
CA LEU A 461 -22.53 -12.80 -21.57
C LEU A 461 -22.55 -14.18 -20.91
N ARG A 462 -21.96 -15.19 -21.55
CA ARG A 462 -21.88 -16.58 -21.07
C ARG A 462 -20.47 -17.09 -21.08
N SER A 463 -20.17 -18.08 -20.25
CA SER A 463 -18.84 -18.71 -20.17
C SER A 463 -17.74 -17.68 -19.96
N TYR A 464 -17.66 -17.16 -18.76
CA TYR A 464 -16.70 -16.12 -18.39
C TYR A 464 -15.88 -16.51 -17.16
N GLU A 465 -14.68 -15.94 -17.06
CA GLU A 465 -13.78 -16.00 -15.90
C GLU A 465 -13.29 -14.59 -15.54
N ASP A 466 -12.87 -14.40 -14.30
CA ASP A 466 -12.50 -13.10 -13.73
C ASP A 466 -11.15 -13.20 -13.02
N THR A 467 -10.15 -12.48 -13.52
CA THR A 467 -8.77 -12.48 -12.98
C THR A 467 -8.68 -11.80 -11.62
N MET A 468 -9.54 -10.80 -11.33
CA MET A 468 -9.62 -10.19 -10.00
C MET A 468 -10.09 -11.20 -8.96
N LEU A 469 -11.13 -11.99 -9.26
CA LEU A 469 -11.66 -13.01 -8.36
C LEU A 469 -10.76 -14.25 -8.26
N MET A 470 -10.03 -14.60 -9.33
CA MET A 470 -8.97 -15.61 -9.24
C MET A 470 -7.88 -15.18 -8.26
N SER A 471 -7.38 -13.96 -8.42
CA SER A 471 -6.39 -13.38 -7.53
C SER A 471 -6.90 -13.31 -6.08
N TYR A 472 -8.16 -12.93 -5.90
CA TYR A 472 -8.79 -12.91 -4.58
C TYR A 472 -8.88 -14.30 -3.96
N SER A 473 -9.33 -15.31 -4.70
CA SER A 473 -9.39 -16.70 -4.22
C SER A 473 -8.01 -17.27 -3.84
N LEU A 474 -6.95 -16.83 -4.53
CA LEU A 474 -5.57 -17.25 -4.30
C LEU A 474 -4.93 -16.53 -3.12
N ASN A 475 -5.20 -15.22 -2.96
CA ASN A 475 -4.38 -14.32 -2.17
C ASN A 475 -5.22 -13.25 -1.43
N ALA A 476 -6.38 -13.61 -0.89
CA ALA A 476 -7.24 -12.68 -0.15
C ALA A 476 -6.48 -11.97 0.96
N GLY A 477 -6.49 -10.63 0.93
CA GLY A 477 -5.86 -9.79 1.96
C GLY A 477 -4.35 -9.60 1.83
N LEU A 478 -3.66 -10.24 0.87
CA LEU A 478 -2.21 -10.10 0.70
C LEU A 478 -1.82 -8.86 -0.13
N HIS A 479 -2.64 -8.47 -1.09
CA HIS A 479 -2.44 -7.31 -1.96
C HIS A 479 -3.76 -6.81 -2.54
N ARG A 480 -3.72 -5.68 -3.23
CA ARG A 480 -4.88 -5.20 -4.01
C ARG A 480 -5.04 -6.04 -5.27
N HIS A 481 -6.30 -6.27 -5.68
CA HIS A 481 -6.64 -7.13 -6.81
C HIS A 481 -6.99 -6.31 -8.09
N ASN A 482 -6.60 -5.02 -8.15
CA ASN A 482 -6.73 -4.22 -9.37
C ASN A 482 -5.65 -4.58 -10.39
N LEU A 483 -5.93 -4.33 -11.67
CA LEU A 483 -5.09 -4.75 -12.80
C LEU A 483 -3.64 -4.26 -12.67
N ASP A 484 -3.43 -2.97 -12.37
CA ASP A 484 -2.10 -2.38 -12.22
C ASP A 484 -1.23 -3.14 -11.20
N ASN A 485 -1.81 -3.41 -10.02
CA ASN A 485 -1.09 -4.08 -8.96
C ASN A 485 -0.79 -5.55 -9.31
N LEU A 486 -1.74 -6.23 -9.94
CA LEU A 486 -1.56 -7.62 -10.39
C LEU A 486 -0.51 -7.70 -11.50
N SER A 487 -0.52 -6.76 -12.44
CA SER A 487 0.50 -6.66 -13.51
C SER A 487 1.90 -6.47 -12.92
N GLN A 488 2.05 -5.56 -11.97
CA GLN A 488 3.34 -5.33 -11.29
C GLN A 488 3.84 -6.55 -10.53
N ILE A 489 2.93 -7.24 -9.80
CA ILE A 489 3.31 -8.39 -8.94
C ILE A 489 3.62 -9.64 -9.78
N PHE A 490 2.80 -9.96 -10.78
CA PHE A 490 2.84 -11.25 -11.46
C PHE A 490 3.49 -11.21 -12.84
N LEU A 491 3.54 -10.03 -13.47
CA LEU A 491 4.12 -9.86 -14.81
C LEU A 491 5.38 -8.96 -14.81
N ASP A 492 5.73 -8.33 -13.67
CA ASP A 492 6.82 -7.32 -13.55
C ASP A 492 6.67 -6.20 -14.60
N HIS A 493 5.42 -5.84 -14.91
CA HIS A 493 5.05 -4.86 -15.91
C HIS A 493 4.26 -3.70 -15.27
N ASP A 494 4.65 -2.45 -15.58
CA ASP A 494 3.97 -1.24 -15.14
C ASP A 494 3.05 -0.76 -16.28
N PRO A 495 1.72 -1.01 -16.20
CA PRO A 495 0.80 -0.71 -17.28
C PRO A 495 0.60 0.79 -17.47
N ILE A 496 0.10 1.17 -18.65
CA ILE A 496 -0.28 2.54 -18.96
C ILE A 496 -1.36 2.99 -17.97
N LYS A 497 -1.11 4.09 -17.25
CA LYS A 497 -2.07 4.57 -16.24
C LYS A 497 -3.17 5.40 -16.88
N ILE A 498 -4.42 5.11 -16.57
CA ILE A 498 -5.57 5.87 -17.05
C ILE A 498 -5.47 7.37 -16.71
N SER A 499 -4.83 7.74 -15.60
CA SER A 499 -4.60 9.14 -15.22
C SER A 499 -3.71 9.89 -16.22
N SER A 500 -2.79 9.20 -16.90
CA SER A 500 -1.95 9.82 -17.94
C SER A 500 -2.75 10.20 -19.19
N LEU A 501 -3.87 9.53 -19.46
CA LEU A 501 -4.77 9.78 -20.59
C LEU A 501 -5.84 10.82 -20.25
N LEU A 502 -6.47 10.68 -19.09
CA LEU A 502 -7.61 11.52 -18.68
C LEU A 502 -7.18 12.80 -17.95
N GLY A 503 -5.95 12.86 -17.42
CA GLY A 503 -5.50 13.92 -16.51
C GLY A 503 -6.10 13.80 -15.12
N GLU A 504 -5.78 14.76 -14.24
CA GLU A 504 -6.19 14.78 -12.84
C GLU A 504 -7.00 16.04 -12.48
N GLY A 505 -7.79 15.95 -11.41
CA GLY A 505 -8.52 17.09 -10.84
C GLY A 505 -9.75 17.51 -11.63
N LYS A 506 -10.07 18.83 -11.60
CA LYS A 506 -11.31 19.38 -12.20
C LYS A 506 -11.35 19.33 -13.73
N ASN A 507 -10.21 19.18 -14.38
CA ASN A 507 -10.08 19.14 -15.84
C ASN A 507 -9.95 17.72 -16.39
N LYS A 508 -10.39 16.71 -15.62
CA LYS A 508 -10.35 15.30 -16.05
C LYS A 508 -11.24 15.11 -17.28
N LYS A 509 -10.64 14.64 -18.37
CA LYS A 509 -11.34 14.33 -19.63
C LYS A 509 -12.20 13.06 -19.50
N ASN A 510 -13.20 12.97 -20.37
CA ASN A 510 -13.93 11.72 -20.57
C ASN A 510 -13.10 10.78 -21.48
N PHE A 511 -13.21 9.47 -21.29
CA PHE A 511 -12.48 8.51 -22.14
C PHE A 511 -12.82 8.67 -23.63
N SER A 512 -14.06 9.04 -23.95
CA SER A 512 -14.47 9.35 -25.34
C SER A 512 -13.72 10.52 -25.99
N GLU A 513 -13.00 11.31 -25.22
CA GLU A 513 -12.19 12.45 -25.71
C GLU A 513 -10.70 12.08 -25.86
N VAL A 514 -10.31 10.85 -25.51
CA VAL A 514 -8.94 10.35 -25.69
C VAL A 514 -8.71 10.04 -27.16
N PRO A 515 -7.58 10.43 -27.76
CA PRO A 515 -7.23 10.04 -29.13
C PRO A 515 -7.21 8.51 -29.30
N ILE A 516 -7.77 8.00 -30.42
CA ILE A 516 -7.95 6.56 -30.65
C ILE A 516 -6.64 5.78 -30.56
N ASN A 517 -5.53 6.31 -31.08
CA ASN A 517 -4.22 5.66 -31.01
C ASN A 517 -3.72 5.47 -29.58
N LEU A 518 -3.96 6.44 -28.68
CA LEU A 518 -3.62 6.34 -27.27
C LEU A 518 -4.59 5.40 -26.54
N ALA A 519 -5.88 5.48 -26.87
CA ALA A 519 -6.90 4.57 -26.34
C ALA A 519 -6.64 3.12 -26.76
N THR A 520 -6.21 2.88 -27.99
CA THR A 520 -5.83 1.54 -28.48
C THR A 520 -4.71 0.94 -27.65
N ASN A 521 -3.64 1.70 -27.42
CA ASN A 521 -2.50 1.19 -26.65
C ASN A 521 -2.90 0.86 -25.22
N TYR A 522 -3.69 1.71 -24.58
CA TYR A 522 -4.15 1.50 -23.20
C TYR A 522 -5.11 0.31 -23.12
N ALA A 523 -6.22 0.35 -23.83
CA ALA A 523 -7.30 -0.63 -23.70
C ALA A 523 -6.90 -2.04 -24.19
N ALA A 524 -6.13 -2.13 -25.27
CA ALA A 524 -5.61 -3.41 -25.75
C ALA A 524 -4.52 -3.97 -24.81
N GLU A 525 -3.73 -3.10 -24.13
CA GLU A 525 -2.80 -3.52 -23.10
C GLU A 525 -3.55 -4.13 -21.91
N ASP A 526 -4.64 -3.51 -21.45
CA ASP A 526 -5.46 -4.04 -20.34
C ASP A 526 -6.04 -5.43 -20.69
N ALA A 527 -6.53 -5.63 -21.92
CA ALA A 527 -6.98 -6.93 -22.39
C ALA A 527 -5.84 -7.97 -22.47
N ASP A 528 -4.64 -7.59 -22.94
CA ASP A 528 -3.48 -8.48 -23.00
C ASP A 528 -2.98 -8.87 -21.60
N ILE A 529 -2.87 -7.90 -20.69
CA ILE A 529 -2.50 -8.14 -19.29
C ILE A 529 -3.50 -9.09 -18.62
N THR A 530 -4.80 -8.87 -18.85
CA THR A 530 -5.87 -9.74 -18.33
C THR A 530 -5.70 -11.16 -18.81
N PHE A 531 -5.41 -11.36 -20.10
CA PHE A 531 -5.18 -12.69 -20.67
C PHE A 531 -3.93 -13.36 -20.07
N ARG A 532 -2.81 -12.63 -19.91
CA ARG A 532 -1.58 -13.13 -19.28
C ARG A 532 -1.79 -13.52 -17.82
N LEU A 533 -2.50 -12.69 -17.04
CA LEU A 533 -2.82 -12.98 -15.65
C LEU A 533 -3.70 -14.22 -15.52
N TRP A 534 -4.67 -14.39 -16.42
CA TRP A 534 -5.50 -15.59 -16.46
C TRP A 534 -4.68 -16.87 -16.67
N LYS A 535 -3.72 -16.85 -17.60
CA LYS A 535 -2.83 -18.00 -17.83
C LYS A 535 -2.00 -18.36 -16.60
N ILE A 536 -1.63 -17.37 -15.78
CA ILE A 536 -0.90 -17.59 -14.52
C ILE A 536 -1.85 -18.10 -13.44
N PHE A 537 -2.98 -17.46 -13.24
CA PHE A 537 -3.86 -17.74 -12.09
C PHE A 537 -4.63 -19.05 -12.25
N ARG A 538 -5.05 -19.38 -13.46
CA ARG A 538 -5.88 -20.57 -13.69
C ARG A 538 -5.22 -21.89 -13.21
N PRO A 539 -3.98 -22.22 -13.53
CA PRO A 539 -3.29 -23.37 -12.96
C PRO A 539 -3.05 -23.23 -11.45
N MET A 540 -2.72 -22.03 -10.95
CA MET A 540 -2.49 -21.79 -9.52
C MET A 540 -3.73 -22.10 -8.66
N LEU A 541 -4.94 -21.88 -9.14
CA LEU A 541 -6.17 -22.25 -8.41
C LEU A 541 -6.19 -23.75 -8.06
N SER A 542 -5.73 -24.59 -8.97
CA SER A 542 -5.65 -26.04 -8.77
C SER A 542 -4.51 -26.41 -7.81
N GLU A 543 -3.31 -25.85 -8.01
CA GLU A 543 -2.16 -26.04 -7.15
C GLU A 543 -2.44 -25.67 -5.69
N LYS A 544 -3.09 -24.52 -5.47
CA LYS A 544 -3.46 -24.02 -4.14
C LYS A 544 -4.75 -24.63 -3.59
N LYS A 545 -5.40 -25.55 -4.34
CA LYS A 545 -6.62 -26.26 -3.94
C LYS A 545 -7.81 -25.35 -3.63
N VAL A 546 -7.88 -24.18 -4.28
CA VAL A 546 -8.97 -23.19 -4.11
C VAL A 546 -9.91 -23.15 -5.31
N SER A 547 -9.76 -24.05 -6.29
CA SER A 547 -10.62 -24.13 -7.48
C SER A 547 -12.10 -24.27 -7.15
N SER A 548 -12.45 -24.97 -6.07
CA SER A 548 -13.85 -25.13 -5.64
C SER A 548 -14.47 -23.81 -5.20
N ILE A 549 -13.73 -22.99 -4.43
CA ILE A 549 -14.18 -21.67 -3.99
C ILE A 549 -14.42 -20.79 -5.22
N TYR A 550 -13.46 -20.71 -6.11
CA TYR A 550 -13.57 -19.91 -7.32
C TYR A 550 -14.73 -20.38 -8.22
N ASN A 551 -14.77 -21.67 -8.58
CA ASN A 551 -15.72 -22.19 -9.56
C ASN A 551 -17.17 -22.27 -9.05
N PHE A 552 -17.39 -22.53 -7.75
CA PHE A 552 -18.72 -22.77 -7.20
C PHE A 552 -19.28 -21.58 -6.41
N ILE A 553 -18.42 -20.65 -5.97
CA ILE A 553 -18.83 -19.47 -5.21
C ILE A 553 -18.55 -18.20 -6.01
N GLU A 554 -17.29 -17.81 -6.18
CA GLU A 554 -16.93 -16.47 -6.65
C GLU A 554 -17.45 -16.18 -8.06
N ILE A 555 -17.19 -17.06 -9.02
CA ILE A 555 -17.62 -16.84 -10.41
C ILE A 555 -19.16 -16.90 -10.56
N LYS A 556 -19.84 -17.71 -9.74
CA LYS A 556 -21.31 -17.80 -9.74
C LYS A 556 -21.97 -16.57 -9.14
N LEU A 557 -21.31 -15.92 -8.16
CA LEU A 557 -21.82 -14.71 -7.55
C LEU A 557 -21.87 -13.52 -8.51
N ILE A 558 -21.05 -13.47 -9.56
CA ILE A 558 -21.04 -12.37 -10.52
C ILE A 558 -22.45 -12.08 -11.06
N SER A 559 -23.12 -13.09 -11.61
CA SER A 559 -24.46 -12.91 -12.19
C SER A 559 -25.51 -12.56 -11.13
N VAL A 560 -25.38 -13.11 -9.91
CA VAL A 560 -26.29 -12.82 -8.80
C VAL A 560 -26.13 -11.38 -8.34
N LEU A 561 -24.88 -10.95 -8.07
CA LEU A 561 -24.60 -9.58 -7.64
C LEU A 561 -24.94 -8.57 -8.73
N ALA A 562 -24.61 -8.86 -9.99
CA ALA A 562 -25.00 -8.02 -11.10
C ALA A 562 -26.53 -7.82 -11.17
N GLN A 563 -27.31 -8.89 -11.02
CA GLN A 563 -28.78 -8.78 -11.01
C GLN A 563 -29.29 -8.00 -9.80
N MET A 564 -28.70 -8.19 -8.60
CA MET A 564 -29.03 -7.42 -7.40
C MET A 564 -28.77 -5.92 -7.61
N GLU A 565 -27.60 -5.57 -8.15
CA GLU A 565 -27.19 -4.20 -8.43
C GLU A 565 -28.09 -3.55 -9.49
N MET A 566 -28.41 -4.27 -10.56
CA MET A 566 -29.32 -3.79 -11.60
C MET A 566 -30.75 -3.60 -11.10
N ASN A 567 -31.23 -4.47 -10.21
CA ASN A 567 -32.55 -4.31 -9.60
C ASN A 567 -32.60 -3.11 -8.66
N GLY A 568 -31.56 -2.91 -7.87
CA GLY A 568 -31.48 -1.88 -6.83
C GLY A 568 -32.58 -2.00 -5.77
N ILE A 569 -32.67 -1.03 -4.88
CA ILE A 569 -33.65 -0.93 -3.80
C ILE A 569 -34.46 0.38 -3.91
N LEU A 570 -35.77 0.29 -3.77
CA LEU A 570 -36.65 1.46 -3.78
C LEU A 570 -36.48 2.24 -2.48
N VAL A 571 -36.38 3.57 -2.60
CA VAL A 571 -36.18 4.47 -1.47
C VAL A 571 -37.19 5.62 -1.51
N ASP A 572 -37.83 5.89 -0.38
CA ASP A 572 -38.72 7.02 -0.20
C ASP A 572 -37.91 8.31 -0.03
N ALA A 573 -37.71 9.03 -1.12
CA ALA A 573 -36.98 10.29 -1.15
C ALA A 573 -37.64 11.38 -0.29
N LYS A 574 -38.99 11.37 -0.21
CA LYS A 574 -39.72 12.35 0.57
C LYS A 574 -39.46 12.17 2.08
N LEU A 575 -39.55 10.93 2.55
CA LEU A 575 -39.25 10.60 3.94
C LEU A 575 -37.81 10.99 4.30
N LEU A 576 -36.81 10.72 3.41
CA LEU A 576 -35.41 11.13 3.63
C LEU A 576 -35.26 12.64 3.70
N SER A 577 -35.97 13.40 2.85
CA SER A 577 -35.94 14.86 2.86
C SER A 577 -36.56 15.41 4.15
N ASP A 578 -37.71 14.86 4.57
CA ASP A 578 -38.36 15.26 5.81
C ASP A 578 -37.48 14.98 7.05
N LEU A 579 -36.81 13.83 7.07
CA LEU A 579 -35.84 13.50 8.12
C LEU A 579 -34.62 14.43 8.10
N SER A 580 -34.11 14.80 6.91
CA SER A 580 -33.00 15.75 6.79
C SER A 580 -33.35 17.10 7.39
N ASN A 581 -34.55 17.59 7.14
CA ASN A 581 -35.05 18.84 7.70
C ASN A 581 -35.23 18.77 9.23
N GLN A 582 -35.74 17.67 9.75
CA GLN A 582 -35.84 17.43 11.19
C GLN A 582 -34.46 17.41 11.86
N PHE A 583 -33.51 16.72 11.26
CA PHE A 583 -32.12 16.64 11.77
C PHE A 583 -31.44 18.00 11.70
N SER A 584 -31.67 18.79 10.66
CA SER A 584 -31.17 20.17 10.55
C SER A 584 -31.67 21.07 11.71
N THR A 585 -32.95 20.95 12.05
CA THR A 585 -33.54 21.73 13.17
C THR A 585 -32.90 21.32 14.50
N GLN A 586 -32.69 20.02 14.72
CA GLN A 586 -32.05 19.49 15.93
C GLN A 586 -30.59 19.90 16.02
N LEU A 587 -29.85 19.83 14.90
CA LEU A 587 -28.44 20.26 14.84
C LEU A 587 -28.31 21.73 15.21
N ASN A 588 -29.13 22.59 14.66
CA ASN A 588 -29.13 24.03 15.00
C ASN A 588 -29.42 24.29 16.50
N PHE A 589 -30.25 23.45 17.12
CA PHE A 589 -30.51 23.55 18.55
C PHE A 589 -29.27 23.09 19.37
N LEU A 590 -28.62 22.00 18.98
CA LEU A 590 -27.41 21.51 19.64
C LEU A 590 -26.24 22.48 19.46
N GLU A 591 -26.08 23.08 18.28
CA GLU A 591 -25.05 24.09 17.99
C GLU A 591 -25.19 25.29 18.95
N LYS A 592 -26.40 25.82 19.13
CA LYS A 592 -26.65 26.93 20.08
C LYS A 592 -26.28 26.54 21.50
N LYS A 593 -26.60 25.32 21.92
CA LYS A 593 -26.21 24.82 23.26
C LYS A 593 -24.71 24.72 23.41
N ILE A 594 -24.02 24.11 22.40
CA ILE A 594 -22.57 23.96 22.39
C ILE A 594 -21.89 25.34 22.43
N TYR A 595 -22.34 26.31 21.65
CA TYR A 595 -21.77 27.66 21.66
C TYR A 595 -22.02 28.40 22.98
N THR A 596 -23.20 28.21 23.61
CA THR A 596 -23.47 28.76 24.94
C THR A 596 -22.51 28.18 25.99
N LEU A 597 -22.24 26.89 25.94
CA LEU A 597 -21.33 26.19 26.90
C LEU A 597 -19.86 26.51 26.64
N SER A 598 -19.47 26.67 25.39
CA SER A 598 -18.09 27.04 25.02
C SER A 598 -17.80 28.52 25.19
N GLY A 599 -18.85 29.36 25.20
CA GLY A 599 -18.75 30.85 25.29
C GLY A 599 -18.33 31.50 23.97
N GLU A 600 -18.30 30.78 22.86
CA GLU A 600 -18.00 31.29 21.52
C GLU A 600 -18.49 30.33 20.42
N GLU A 601 -18.64 30.87 19.21
CA GLU A 601 -18.95 30.09 18.01
C GLU A 601 -17.65 29.53 17.40
N PHE A 602 -17.64 28.25 17.04
CA PHE A 602 -16.53 27.56 16.40
C PHE A 602 -17.02 26.44 15.51
N ASN A 603 -16.15 25.90 14.65
CA ASN A 603 -16.51 24.74 13.84
C ASN A 603 -16.48 23.45 14.68
N ILE A 604 -17.65 22.99 15.12
CA ILE A 604 -17.82 21.77 15.94
C ILE A 604 -17.29 20.52 15.22
N GLY A 605 -17.35 20.50 13.88
CA GLY A 605 -16.79 19.45 13.02
C GLY A 605 -15.27 19.44 12.94
N SER A 606 -14.59 20.49 13.42
CA SER A 606 -13.13 20.59 13.40
C SER A 606 -12.52 20.01 14.69
N PRO A 607 -11.81 18.86 14.63
CA PRO A 607 -11.14 18.29 15.80
C PRO A 607 -10.16 19.23 16.46
N LYS A 608 -9.51 20.10 15.67
CA LYS A 608 -8.55 21.08 16.16
C LYS A 608 -9.22 22.13 17.02
N GLN A 609 -10.25 22.81 16.49
CA GLN A 609 -10.96 23.86 17.23
C GLN A 609 -11.66 23.32 18.47
N LEU A 610 -12.32 22.16 18.34
CA LEU A 610 -12.95 21.51 19.48
C LEU A 610 -11.91 21.15 20.56
N GLY A 611 -10.75 20.65 20.18
CA GLY A 611 -9.68 20.33 21.12
C GLY A 611 -9.13 21.55 21.85
N GLU A 612 -8.99 22.68 21.16
CA GLU A 612 -8.60 23.98 21.75
C GLU A 612 -9.67 24.45 22.78
N ILE A 613 -10.96 24.33 22.44
CA ILE A 613 -12.05 24.66 23.37
C ILE A 613 -12.04 23.76 24.61
N LEU A 614 -11.98 22.45 24.43
CA LEU A 614 -12.07 21.50 25.55
C LEU A 614 -10.87 21.59 26.50
N PHE A 615 -9.65 21.63 25.94
CA PHE A 615 -8.42 21.42 26.72
C PHE A 615 -7.59 22.68 26.98
N GLU A 616 -7.79 23.75 26.22
CA GLU A 616 -7.06 25.02 26.43
C GLU A 616 -7.97 26.09 27.05
N LYS A 617 -9.24 26.20 26.62
CA LYS A 617 -10.15 27.20 27.14
C LYS A 617 -10.91 26.74 28.39
N LEU A 618 -11.49 25.51 28.35
CA LEU A 618 -12.27 24.96 29.46
C LEU A 618 -11.43 24.14 30.44
N ASP A 619 -10.13 23.91 30.13
CA ASP A 619 -9.13 23.23 30.95
C ASP A 619 -9.58 21.82 31.42
N PHE A 620 -10.31 21.08 30.56
CA PHE A 620 -10.71 19.73 30.88
C PHE A 620 -9.49 18.80 30.96
N LYS A 621 -9.45 17.90 31.96
CA LYS A 621 -8.33 16.97 32.11
C LYS A 621 -8.39 15.85 31.07
N GLY A 622 -7.24 15.27 30.75
CA GLY A 622 -7.16 14.09 29.88
C GLY A 622 -6.88 14.36 28.39
N GLY A 623 -6.64 15.62 28.00
CA GLY A 623 -6.30 15.98 26.61
C GLY A 623 -4.98 15.34 26.13
N LYS A 624 -5.05 14.43 25.16
CA LYS A 624 -3.89 13.82 24.50
C LYS A 624 -3.62 14.51 23.18
N LYS A 625 -2.43 15.10 23.00
CA LYS A 625 -2.00 15.65 21.71
C LYS A 625 -1.41 14.53 20.83
N GLY A 626 -1.90 14.44 19.60
CA GLY A 626 -1.37 13.55 18.60
C GLY A 626 0.00 14.02 18.07
N LYS A 627 0.60 13.26 17.15
CA LYS A 627 1.89 13.59 16.50
C LYS A 627 1.91 14.95 15.80
N SER A 628 0.76 15.44 15.38
CA SER A 628 0.56 16.78 14.75
C SER A 628 0.46 17.93 15.75
N GLY A 629 0.55 17.68 17.06
CA GLY A 629 0.33 18.68 18.10
C GLY A 629 -1.13 19.04 18.35
N THR A 630 -2.07 18.43 17.65
CA THR A 630 -3.52 18.63 17.79
C THR A 630 -4.07 17.68 18.86
N TYR A 631 -4.98 18.17 19.69
CA TYR A 631 -5.67 17.31 20.65
C TYR A 631 -6.55 16.28 19.93
N SER A 632 -6.51 15.03 20.38
CA SER A 632 -7.50 14.06 19.97
C SER A 632 -8.85 14.40 20.62
N THR A 633 -9.89 14.35 19.80
CA THR A 633 -11.28 14.51 20.19
C THR A 633 -12.10 13.29 19.76
N ASP A 634 -11.48 12.11 19.86
CA ASP A 634 -12.10 10.83 19.51
C ASP A 634 -13.27 10.52 20.42
N VAL A 635 -14.14 9.61 19.96
CA VAL A 635 -15.38 9.25 20.69
C VAL A 635 -15.06 8.83 22.13
N ASP A 636 -14.04 7.99 22.35
CA ASP A 636 -13.67 7.48 23.68
C ASP A 636 -13.30 8.62 24.65
N ILE A 637 -12.61 9.64 24.18
CA ILE A 637 -12.22 10.81 24.99
C ILE A 637 -13.45 11.64 25.34
N LEU A 638 -14.32 11.89 24.36
CA LEU A 638 -15.55 12.66 24.60
C LEU A 638 -16.53 11.92 25.50
N GLU A 639 -16.66 10.60 25.38
CA GLU A 639 -17.46 9.76 26.27
C GLU A 639 -16.91 9.75 27.69
N THR A 640 -15.59 9.72 27.86
CA THR A 640 -14.96 9.84 29.17
C THR A 640 -15.33 11.19 29.83
N LEU A 641 -15.12 12.29 29.12
CA LEU A 641 -15.45 13.63 29.64
C LEU A 641 -16.94 13.79 29.92
N ALA A 642 -17.82 13.23 29.07
CA ALA A 642 -19.27 13.23 29.33
C ALA A 642 -19.63 12.40 30.58
N SER A 643 -18.96 11.27 30.81
CA SER A 643 -19.15 10.44 32.01
C SER A 643 -18.68 11.12 33.32
N GLU A 644 -17.71 12.03 33.22
CA GLU A 644 -17.24 12.88 34.30
C GLU A 644 -18.22 14.03 34.63
N GLY A 645 -19.33 14.14 33.89
CA GLY A 645 -20.39 15.11 34.12
C GLY A 645 -20.27 16.41 33.35
N HIS A 646 -19.46 16.45 32.30
CA HIS A 646 -19.32 17.60 31.41
C HIS A 646 -20.39 17.61 30.30
N ASP A 647 -21.26 18.62 30.27
CA ASP A 647 -22.36 18.70 29.30
C ASP A 647 -21.89 18.96 27.86
N LEU A 648 -20.82 19.75 27.67
CA LEU A 648 -20.35 20.14 26.33
C LEU A 648 -19.91 18.91 25.50
N PRO A 649 -19.06 17.97 25.99
CA PRO A 649 -18.74 16.74 25.29
C PRO A 649 -19.97 15.89 24.96
N HIS A 650 -20.94 15.83 25.84
CA HIS A 650 -22.19 15.08 25.63
C HIS A 650 -22.97 15.65 24.41
N TYR A 651 -23.18 16.98 24.34
CA TYR A 651 -23.85 17.59 23.21
C TYR A 651 -23.02 17.52 21.90
N VAL A 652 -21.70 17.55 22.00
CA VAL A 652 -20.82 17.33 20.82
C VAL A 652 -20.96 15.91 20.27
N LEU A 653 -21.07 14.90 21.12
CA LEU A 653 -21.32 13.51 20.70
C LEU A 653 -22.67 13.38 19.99
N GLU A 654 -23.73 13.96 20.57
CA GLU A 654 -25.07 13.99 19.94
C GLU A 654 -25.02 14.71 18.59
N TRP A 655 -24.38 15.87 18.53
CA TRP A 655 -24.24 16.65 17.32
C TRP A 655 -23.50 15.89 16.22
N ARG A 656 -22.37 15.25 16.56
CA ARG A 656 -21.58 14.43 15.61
C ARG A 656 -22.38 13.26 15.07
N GLN A 657 -23.09 12.55 15.94
CA GLN A 657 -23.94 11.43 15.54
C GLN A 657 -25.04 11.91 14.57
N LEU A 658 -25.74 12.95 14.89
CA LEU A 658 -26.85 13.48 14.10
C LEU A 658 -26.35 14.08 12.77
N SER A 659 -25.23 14.80 12.80
CA SER A 659 -24.58 15.36 11.61
C SER A 659 -24.15 14.27 10.63
N LYS A 660 -23.59 13.16 11.14
CA LYS A 660 -23.25 11.97 10.33
C LYS A 660 -24.50 11.32 9.74
N LEU A 661 -25.57 11.16 10.51
CA LEU A 661 -26.83 10.60 10.01
C LEU A 661 -27.41 11.47 8.88
N ARG A 662 -27.39 12.79 9.06
CA ARG A 662 -27.90 13.74 8.06
C ARG A 662 -27.07 13.69 6.78
N SER A 663 -25.76 13.91 6.89
CA SER A 663 -24.88 14.03 5.72
C SER A 663 -24.75 12.72 4.95
N THR A 664 -24.59 11.59 5.64
CA THR A 664 -24.31 10.29 5.01
C THR A 664 -25.56 9.60 4.49
N TYR A 665 -26.66 9.64 5.26
CA TYR A 665 -27.85 8.83 4.93
C TYR A 665 -29.04 9.64 4.44
N THR A 666 -29.33 10.83 4.98
CA THR A 666 -30.51 11.57 4.52
C THR A 666 -30.21 12.50 3.35
N GLU A 667 -29.01 13.04 3.23
CA GLU A 667 -28.62 13.91 2.09
C GLU A 667 -27.91 13.12 0.99
N SER A 668 -26.80 12.46 1.32
CA SER A 668 -26.00 11.75 0.32
C SER A 668 -26.78 10.64 -0.38
N LEU A 669 -27.59 9.86 0.36
CA LEU A 669 -28.36 8.76 -0.21
C LEU A 669 -29.36 9.23 -1.27
N GLN A 670 -29.95 10.41 -1.13
CA GLN A 670 -30.86 10.97 -2.12
C GLN A 670 -30.16 11.22 -3.48
N ASN A 671 -28.87 11.58 -3.45
CA ASN A 671 -28.08 11.80 -4.68
C ASN A 671 -27.82 10.51 -5.46
N HIS A 672 -27.95 9.35 -4.81
CA HIS A 672 -27.81 8.04 -5.45
C HIS A 672 -29.11 7.45 -6.00
N ILE A 673 -30.23 8.14 -5.79
CA ILE A 673 -31.51 7.67 -6.35
C ILE A 673 -31.55 7.97 -7.85
N LYS A 674 -31.59 6.93 -8.66
CA LYS A 674 -31.69 7.06 -10.12
C LYS A 674 -33.08 7.53 -10.53
N LEU A 675 -33.16 8.59 -11.32
CA LEU A 675 -34.43 9.20 -11.77
C LEU A 675 -35.31 8.21 -12.54
N LYS A 676 -34.70 7.35 -13.36
CA LYS A 676 -35.40 6.36 -14.20
C LYS A 676 -36.06 5.24 -13.38
N THR A 677 -35.37 4.74 -12.38
CA THR A 677 -35.80 3.57 -11.59
C THR A 677 -36.42 3.95 -10.25
N LYS A 678 -36.17 5.18 -9.76
CA LYS A 678 -36.45 5.64 -8.39
C LYS A 678 -35.80 4.78 -7.32
N ARG A 679 -34.73 4.02 -7.69
CA ARG A 679 -34.02 3.09 -6.84
C ARG A 679 -32.57 3.51 -6.64
N VAL A 680 -32.01 3.01 -5.58
CA VAL A 680 -30.56 3.10 -5.31
C VAL A 680 -29.92 1.80 -5.77
N HIS A 681 -28.85 1.92 -6.57
CA HIS A 681 -28.10 0.81 -7.15
C HIS A 681 -26.69 0.83 -6.54
N SER A 682 -26.51 0.05 -5.45
CA SER A 682 -25.22 -0.07 -4.78
C SER A 682 -24.37 -1.12 -5.47
N SER A 683 -23.05 -0.95 -5.48
CA SER A 683 -22.12 -1.96 -5.98
C SER A 683 -21.64 -2.86 -4.85
N PHE A 684 -21.67 -4.18 -5.07
CA PHE A 684 -21.21 -5.21 -4.13
C PHE A 684 -19.94 -5.87 -4.64
N LEU A 685 -18.91 -5.94 -3.82
CA LEU A 685 -17.61 -6.46 -4.20
C LEU A 685 -17.16 -7.59 -3.26
N SER A 686 -16.91 -8.79 -3.82
CA SER A 686 -16.37 -9.93 -3.07
C SER A 686 -14.95 -9.70 -2.62
N SER A 687 -14.11 -9.10 -3.45
CA SER A 687 -12.69 -8.84 -3.18
C SER A 687 -12.43 -7.66 -2.23
N GLY A 688 -13.48 -7.02 -1.71
CA GLY A 688 -13.38 -5.85 -0.83
C GLY A 688 -13.00 -6.15 0.63
N ALA A 689 -13.08 -7.42 1.05
CA ALA A 689 -12.73 -7.87 2.39
C ALA A 689 -12.00 -9.20 2.34
N SER A 690 -10.95 -9.37 3.15
CA SER A 690 -10.17 -10.62 3.24
C SER A 690 -10.92 -11.79 3.90
N THR A 691 -12.07 -11.51 4.52
CA THR A 691 -12.84 -12.47 5.32
C THR A 691 -13.89 -13.24 4.53
N GLY A 692 -14.04 -13.01 3.23
CA GLY A 692 -15.12 -13.59 2.42
C GLY A 692 -16.47 -12.85 2.53
N ARG A 693 -16.54 -11.74 3.27
CA ARG A 693 -17.73 -10.87 3.31
C ARG A 693 -17.77 -9.97 2.09
N LEU A 694 -18.97 -9.67 1.60
CA LEU A 694 -19.16 -8.64 0.58
C LEU A 694 -18.92 -7.26 1.17
N SER A 695 -18.32 -6.38 0.40
CA SER A 695 -18.34 -4.94 0.68
C SER A 695 -19.38 -4.24 -0.20
N SER A 696 -19.94 -3.14 0.29
CA SER A 696 -20.91 -2.31 -0.44
C SER A 696 -20.38 -0.90 -0.61
N SER A 697 -20.53 -0.35 -1.81
CA SER A 697 -20.07 1.01 -2.14
C SER A 697 -21.00 1.69 -3.13
N ASN A 698 -20.96 3.01 -3.19
CA ASN A 698 -21.68 3.87 -4.12
C ASN A 698 -23.20 3.65 -4.18
N PRO A 699 -23.92 3.75 -3.03
CA PRO A 699 -23.50 4.04 -1.66
C PRO A 699 -23.24 2.77 -0.84
N ASN A 700 -22.57 2.90 0.32
CA ASN A 700 -22.44 1.79 1.26
C ASN A 700 -23.76 1.59 2.02
N LEU A 701 -24.50 0.54 1.70
CA LEU A 701 -25.76 0.16 2.33
C LEU A 701 -25.61 -0.75 3.56
N GLN A 702 -24.41 -1.32 3.81
CA GLN A 702 -24.17 -2.22 4.95
C GLN A 702 -24.07 -1.50 6.29
N ASN A 703 -23.80 -0.18 6.26
CA ASN A 703 -23.59 0.62 7.48
C ASN A 703 -24.82 1.44 7.89
N ILE A 704 -26.01 1.14 7.34
CA ILE A 704 -27.25 1.85 7.71
C ILE A 704 -27.54 1.55 9.19
N PRO A 705 -27.66 2.59 10.04
CA PRO A 705 -27.76 2.40 11.48
C PRO A 705 -29.12 1.79 11.86
N ILE A 706 -29.10 0.89 12.88
CA ILE A 706 -30.29 0.21 13.38
C ILE A 706 -30.49 0.41 14.90
N ARG A 707 -29.40 0.67 15.63
CA ARG A 707 -29.44 0.68 17.11
C ARG A 707 -30.19 1.89 17.66
N THR A 708 -30.05 3.05 17.04
CA THR A 708 -30.67 4.31 17.48
C THR A 708 -32.08 4.49 16.91
N LYS A 709 -32.90 5.29 17.58
CA LYS A 709 -34.26 5.65 17.13
C LYS A 709 -34.24 6.32 15.75
N ASP A 710 -33.30 7.25 15.53
CA ASP A 710 -33.19 7.99 14.29
C ASP A 710 -32.60 7.12 13.15
N GLY A 711 -31.70 6.21 13.48
CA GLY A 711 -31.22 5.19 12.54
C GLY A 711 -32.35 4.29 12.02
N ARG A 712 -33.26 3.87 12.91
CA ARG A 712 -34.45 3.08 12.51
C ARG A 712 -35.40 3.88 11.61
N LYS A 713 -35.55 5.21 11.81
CA LYS A 713 -36.33 6.06 10.90
C LYS A 713 -35.74 6.08 9.50
N ILE A 714 -34.38 6.16 9.38
CA ILE A 714 -33.70 6.10 8.09
C ILE A 714 -33.95 4.75 7.40
N ARG A 715 -33.89 3.63 8.14
CA ARG A 715 -34.18 2.31 7.58
C ARG A 715 -35.60 2.19 7.04
N SER A 716 -36.58 2.88 7.62
CA SER A 716 -37.97 2.86 7.13
C SER A 716 -38.16 3.57 5.77
N ALA A 717 -37.16 4.33 5.30
CA ALA A 717 -37.17 4.87 3.94
C ALA A 717 -36.89 3.83 2.85
N PHE A 718 -36.33 2.66 3.20
CA PHE A 718 -36.18 1.55 2.27
C PHE A 718 -37.49 0.79 2.19
N ILE A 719 -38.13 0.84 1.05
CA ILE A 719 -39.49 0.34 0.82
C ILE A 719 -39.56 -0.67 -0.31
N SER A 720 -40.65 -1.41 -0.38
CA SER A 720 -41.01 -2.26 -1.53
C SER A 720 -42.00 -1.53 -2.42
N GLU A 721 -42.15 -1.99 -3.67
CA GLU A 721 -43.26 -1.58 -4.55
C GLU A 721 -44.58 -2.06 -4.00
N ASP A 722 -45.68 -1.47 -4.48
CA ASP A 722 -47.03 -1.88 -4.13
C ASP A 722 -47.26 -3.35 -4.50
N GLY A 723 -47.81 -4.08 -3.54
CA GLY A 723 -48.02 -5.52 -3.70
C GLY A 723 -46.83 -6.42 -3.34
N TYR A 724 -45.67 -5.85 -3.06
CA TYR A 724 -44.47 -6.55 -2.62
C TYR A 724 -44.15 -6.28 -1.15
N LYS A 725 -43.26 -7.10 -0.57
CA LYS A 725 -42.76 -6.95 0.79
C LYS A 725 -41.27 -7.09 0.82
N LEU A 726 -40.62 -6.30 1.69
CA LEU A 726 -39.23 -6.55 2.07
C LEU A 726 -39.17 -7.72 3.04
N VAL A 727 -38.36 -8.70 2.74
CA VAL A 727 -38.15 -9.89 3.58
C VAL A 727 -36.67 -9.96 3.96
N SER A 728 -36.40 -10.13 5.24
CA SER A 728 -35.04 -10.28 5.77
C SER A 728 -34.83 -11.68 6.30
N PHE A 729 -33.75 -12.34 5.85
CA PHE A 729 -33.30 -13.62 6.36
C PHE A 729 -31.92 -13.44 7.00
N ASP A 730 -31.77 -13.90 8.23
CA ASP A 730 -30.50 -13.85 8.95
C ASP A 730 -30.23 -15.17 9.65
N TYR A 731 -29.01 -15.68 9.51
CA TYR A 731 -28.59 -16.90 10.20
C TYR A 731 -28.25 -16.58 11.66
N SER A 732 -28.98 -17.17 12.59
CA SER A 732 -28.70 -16.99 14.03
C SER A 732 -27.35 -17.59 14.41
N GLN A 733 -26.42 -16.73 14.85
CA GLN A 733 -25.09 -17.10 15.41
C GLN A 733 -24.31 -18.06 14.49
N ILE A 734 -24.34 -17.83 13.17
CA ILE A 734 -23.76 -18.75 12.19
C ILE A 734 -22.26 -18.96 12.40
N GLU A 735 -21.53 -17.92 12.78
CA GLU A 735 -20.08 -17.97 13.03
C GLU A 735 -19.75 -18.89 14.21
N LEU A 736 -20.50 -18.80 15.30
CA LEU A 736 -20.33 -19.70 16.46
C LEU A 736 -20.68 -21.15 16.11
N ARG A 737 -21.72 -21.37 15.28
CA ARG A 737 -22.10 -22.71 14.80
C ARG A 737 -21.03 -23.33 13.92
N ILE A 738 -20.47 -22.54 12.99
CA ILE A 738 -19.36 -22.97 12.14
C ILE A 738 -18.11 -23.27 12.99
N LEU A 739 -17.77 -22.39 13.94
CA LEU A 739 -16.65 -22.62 14.85
C LEU A 739 -16.83 -23.92 15.65
N ALA A 740 -18.00 -24.12 16.26
CA ALA A 740 -18.31 -25.33 17.02
C ALA A 740 -18.14 -26.59 16.16
N HIS A 741 -18.63 -26.56 14.91
CA HIS A 741 -18.54 -27.66 13.98
C HIS A 741 -17.09 -27.97 13.54
N ILE A 742 -16.34 -26.95 13.12
CA ILE A 742 -14.96 -27.11 12.63
C ILE A 742 -14.03 -27.54 13.77
N ALA A 743 -14.10 -26.86 14.91
CA ALA A 743 -13.27 -27.13 16.06
C ALA A 743 -13.76 -28.32 16.92
N ARG A 744 -14.89 -28.92 16.58
CA ARG A 744 -15.53 -30.05 17.31
C ARG A 744 -15.66 -29.76 18.81
N ILE A 745 -16.12 -28.57 19.16
CA ILE A 745 -16.30 -28.14 20.55
C ILE A 745 -17.62 -28.73 21.09
N HIS A 746 -17.55 -29.86 21.78
CA HIS A 746 -18.72 -30.59 22.24
C HIS A 746 -19.69 -29.76 23.07
N ASN A 747 -19.22 -28.81 23.87
CA ASN A 747 -20.07 -27.94 24.67
C ASN A 747 -20.80 -26.84 23.87
N LEU A 748 -20.50 -26.66 22.61
CA LEU A 748 -21.15 -25.70 21.72
C LEU A 748 -21.97 -26.38 20.59
N ILE A 749 -21.78 -27.68 20.36
CA ILE A 749 -22.56 -28.50 19.42
C ILE A 749 -23.84 -28.96 20.08
#